data_602f2296256736c860f1fdec5eacbff5
#
_entry.id   602f2296256736c860f1fdec5eacbff5
#
_cell.length_a   1.000
_cell.length_b   1.000
_cell.length_c   1.000
_cell.angle_alpha   90.00
_cell.angle_beta   90.00
_cell.angle_gamma   90.00
#
_symmetry.space_group_name_H-M   'P 1'
#
loop_
_entity.id
_entity.type
_entity.pdbx_description
1 polymer ?
#
loop_
_entity_poly.entity_id
_entity_poly.type
_entity_poly.pdbx_seq_one_letter_code
_entity_poly.pdbx_strand_id
1 'polypeptide(L)'
;MKKILLSIFLCLPFLLSAQPYTIKHLSIREGLSNNHVVSIAQDKRGSLWFATEEGLNKFDGIRFLTYYKEETTGKQSITGNELNCLLDDPVDSILWIGTQRAGINAYNYANDSFITYRHNENNPKSLVTDDITKIIAASDGNLWICTYWKGVDYFDKQTGQFTHYNTETVPGFASNHIWSAIDGGNGLLYIGHVDRGFSILSIKDKAVKNFTHEPQNPNSLPGNEVTCVYKDKSGNIWIGTDRGVVLFNPEAESFIPFDDKTNCISHRVYDIHQLDDNRLWIAMEFGGIAVVDLSQQLFRSSDQIHALSIREGDDEYGLSNSSIRCLLQDSFGNVWAGSWGGGINFIKREPSLFSTYKYSPFPSTNNSLNSKIASGVCMDKAGNLWIGTDGGGINVFNKGRRIAIYNADNKKFRSNTVQAALCDSKGGLWFGLFYGGIAYYNPKSQSFRQIFSEDKSRTDVRSFHEDKQGNIWVGTSEGVYLIDCDSKTIKAHYNLENNLARCVLKDSEDQVWVGFFGGGLGLYDPQLQSIQLFNVLAKFPSNTINALYEDSRKRLWVATGEGLVCFPSLTDRNYKVYQRESGLANTHIQAIGEDKAGNIWVSTNKGISCLVDSKDIFSRKLYCRNANHHPHSSPTLKLPTR
;
A
#
# COMPACT_ATOMS: atom_id res chain seq x y z
N MET A 1 3.93 52.10 -39.51
CA MET A 1 4.15 51.71 -38.12
C MET A 1 3.19 50.58 -37.76
N LYS A 2 3.61 49.33 -37.91
CA LYS A 2 2.81 48.16 -37.57
C LYS A 2 3.15 47.74 -36.15
N LYS A 3 2.17 47.75 -35.25
CA LYS A 3 2.28 47.21 -33.90
C LYS A 3 2.14 45.69 -33.99
N ILE A 4 3.21 44.99 -33.65
CA ILE A 4 3.20 43.53 -33.44
C ILE A 4 2.73 43.30 -32.01
N LEU A 5 1.54 42.72 -31.87
CA LEU A 5 1.05 42.17 -30.60
C LEU A 5 1.74 40.81 -30.37
N LEU A 6 2.64 40.75 -29.41
CA LEU A 6 3.26 39.53 -28.96
C LEU A 6 2.31 38.86 -27.96
N SER A 7 1.57 37.85 -28.41
CA SER A 7 0.76 37.00 -27.55
C SER A 7 1.70 36.03 -26.80
N ILE A 8 2.00 36.34 -25.55
CA ILE A 8 2.67 35.43 -24.62
C ILE A 8 1.63 34.38 -24.22
N PHE A 9 1.67 33.23 -24.84
CA PHE A 9 1.02 32.02 -24.30
C PHE A 9 1.82 31.58 -23.08
N LEU A 10 1.33 31.92 -21.89
CA LEU A 10 1.76 31.29 -20.65
C LEU A 10 1.31 29.82 -20.72
N CYS A 11 2.20 28.94 -21.14
CA CYS A 11 2.09 27.52 -20.84
C CYS A 11 2.27 27.35 -19.33
N LEU A 12 1.18 27.38 -18.59
CA LEU A 12 1.15 26.80 -17.27
C LEU A 12 1.52 25.32 -17.43
N PRO A 13 2.60 24.82 -16.79
CA PRO A 13 2.78 23.39 -16.69
C PRO A 13 1.60 22.87 -15.88
N PHE A 14 0.74 22.06 -16.50
CA PHE A 14 -0.08 21.11 -15.78
C PHE A 14 0.92 20.19 -15.05
N LEU A 15 1.28 20.57 -13.85
CA LEU A 15 1.79 19.65 -12.86
C LEU A 15 0.68 18.61 -12.66
N LEU A 16 0.77 17.50 -13.38
CA LEU A 16 0.15 16.26 -13.00
C LEU A 16 0.74 15.96 -11.62
N SER A 17 0.06 16.44 -10.59
CA SER A 17 0.32 16.09 -9.21
C SER A 17 0.17 14.57 -9.16
N ALA A 18 1.29 13.85 -9.11
CA ALA A 18 1.26 12.45 -8.73
C ALA A 18 0.49 12.41 -7.40
N GLN A 19 -0.58 11.62 -7.33
CA GLN A 19 -1.35 11.53 -6.10
C GLN A 19 -0.39 11.06 -4.99
N PRO A 20 -0.28 11.78 -3.88
CA PRO A 20 0.76 11.55 -2.87
C PRO A 20 0.52 10.28 -2.05
N TYR A 21 -0.52 9.51 -2.37
CA TYR A 21 -0.97 8.35 -1.60
C TYR A 21 -1.14 7.13 -2.48
N THR A 22 -0.81 5.94 -1.95
CA THR A 22 -1.22 4.65 -2.51
C THR A 22 -2.11 3.95 -1.50
N ILE A 23 -3.22 3.37 -1.97
CA ILE A 23 -4.25 2.76 -1.13
C ILE A 23 -4.27 1.26 -1.35
N LYS A 24 -4.25 0.51 -0.25
CA LYS A 24 -4.41 -0.94 -0.25
C LYS A 24 -5.67 -1.30 0.52
N HIS A 25 -6.49 -2.16 -0.06
CA HIS A 25 -7.71 -2.63 0.57
C HIS A 25 -7.48 -3.94 1.34
N LEU A 26 -8.05 -4.03 2.54
CA LEU A 26 -8.12 -5.24 3.34
C LEU A 26 -9.60 -5.50 3.69
N SER A 27 -10.06 -6.72 3.48
CA SER A 27 -11.47 -7.12 3.59
C SER A 27 -11.61 -8.48 4.25
N ILE A 28 -12.79 -9.06 4.23
CA ILE A 28 -13.04 -10.45 4.65
C ILE A 28 -12.17 -11.46 3.87
N ARG A 29 -11.71 -11.11 2.66
CA ARG A 29 -10.81 -11.95 1.85
C ARG A 29 -9.41 -12.07 2.48
N GLU A 30 -8.97 -11.05 3.19
CA GLU A 30 -7.71 -11.02 3.92
C GLU A 30 -7.84 -11.51 5.37
N GLY A 31 -9.06 -11.88 5.80
CA GLY A 31 -9.34 -12.45 7.11
C GLY A 31 -9.97 -11.48 8.11
N LEU A 32 -10.45 -10.31 7.69
CA LEU A 32 -11.27 -9.43 8.51
C LEU A 32 -12.63 -10.09 8.78
N SER A 33 -13.20 -9.95 9.97
CA SER A 33 -14.46 -10.60 10.34
C SER A 33 -15.67 -10.05 9.59
N ASN A 34 -15.68 -8.73 9.33
CA ASN A 34 -16.77 -8.06 8.60
C ASN A 34 -16.21 -6.81 7.89
N ASN A 35 -16.78 -6.46 6.74
CA ASN A 35 -16.37 -5.28 5.97
C ASN A 35 -16.92 -3.94 6.50
N HIS A 36 -17.82 -3.95 7.48
CA HIS A 36 -18.26 -2.74 8.18
C HIS A 36 -17.32 -2.44 9.34
N VAL A 37 -16.37 -1.53 9.12
CA VAL A 37 -15.37 -1.14 10.11
C VAL A 37 -15.76 0.19 10.74
N VAL A 38 -16.04 0.17 12.04
CA VAL A 38 -16.62 1.32 12.76
C VAL A 38 -15.60 2.08 13.61
N SER A 39 -14.52 1.42 14.03
CA SER A 39 -13.48 2.06 14.85
C SER A 39 -12.13 1.36 14.65
N ILE A 40 -11.05 2.12 14.78
CA ILE A 40 -9.67 1.65 14.66
C ILE A 40 -8.85 2.17 15.84
N ALA A 41 -8.01 1.31 16.43
CA ALA A 41 -7.03 1.71 17.44
C ALA A 41 -5.68 1.06 17.15
N GLN A 42 -4.58 1.66 17.64
CA GLN A 42 -3.25 1.06 17.61
C GLN A 42 -2.73 0.92 19.03
N ASP A 43 -2.31 -0.30 19.39
CA ASP A 43 -1.73 -0.55 20.72
C ASP A 43 -0.25 -0.11 20.79
N LYS A 44 0.28 0.01 21.99
CA LYS A 44 1.68 0.41 22.27
C LYS A 44 2.72 -0.54 21.67
N ARG A 45 2.32 -1.76 21.24
CA ARG A 45 3.18 -2.75 20.56
C ARG A 45 3.13 -2.60 19.05
N GLY A 46 2.30 -1.67 18.53
CA GLY A 46 2.13 -1.39 17.11
C GLY A 46 1.10 -2.27 16.41
N SER A 47 0.41 -3.19 17.11
CA SER A 47 -0.71 -3.94 16.51
C SER A 47 -1.90 -3.03 16.31
N LEU A 48 -2.62 -3.26 15.22
CA LEU A 48 -3.85 -2.53 14.91
C LEU A 48 -5.08 -3.34 15.33
N TRP A 49 -6.06 -2.64 15.86
CA TRP A 49 -7.31 -3.20 16.29
C TRP A 49 -8.46 -2.57 15.52
N PHE A 50 -9.36 -3.41 15.03
CA PHE A 50 -10.51 -2.99 14.24
C PHE A 50 -11.79 -3.51 14.86
N ALA A 51 -12.67 -2.58 15.26
CA ALA A 51 -14.04 -2.89 15.62
C ALA A 51 -14.89 -2.99 14.37
N THR A 52 -15.67 -4.06 14.28
CA THR A 52 -16.62 -4.27 13.20
C THR A 52 -18.01 -4.57 13.78
N GLU A 53 -19.01 -4.62 12.91
CA GLU A 53 -20.35 -5.08 13.29
C GLU A 53 -20.38 -6.59 13.64
N GLU A 54 -19.27 -7.31 13.43
CA GLU A 54 -19.17 -8.73 13.71
C GLU A 54 -17.80 -9.11 14.29
N GLY A 55 -17.53 -8.60 15.49
CA GLY A 55 -16.37 -8.94 16.29
C GLY A 55 -15.21 -7.94 16.25
N LEU A 56 -14.23 -8.22 17.10
CA LEU A 56 -13.00 -7.46 17.27
C LEU A 56 -11.87 -8.14 16.52
N ASN A 57 -11.13 -7.39 15.71
CA ASN A 57 -10.02 -7.91 14.93
C ASN A 57 -8.71 -7.28 15.37
N LYS A 58 -7.70 -8.10 15.64
CA LYS A 58 -6.32 -7.69 15.85
C LYS A 58 -5.51 -7.99 14.60
N PHE A 59 -4.75 -7.02 14.11
CA PHE A 59 -3.89 -7.16 12.94
C PHE A 59 -2.41 -6.93 13.31
N ASP A 60 -1.59 -7.93 13.06
CA ASP A 60 -0.14 -7.91 13.36
C ASP A 60 0.73 -7.41 12.18
N GLY A 61 0.11 -6.84 11.14
CA GLY A 61 0.76 -6.45 9.88
C GLY A 61 0.75 -7.56 8.82
N ILE A 62 0.39 -8.79 9.17
CA ILE A 62 0.39 -9.96 8.30
C ILE A 62 -0.98 -10.64 8.25
N ARG A 63 -1.61 -10.87 9.40
CA ARG A 63 -2.86 -11.63 9.55
C ARG A 63 -3.78 -10.99 10.55
N PHE A 64 -5.07 -11.30 10.42
CA PHE A 64 -6.09 -10.98 11.40
C PHE A 64 -6.25 -12.12 12.39
N LEU A 65 -6.38 -11.76 13.68
CA LEU A 65 -6.88 -12.61 14.74
C LEU A 65 -8.20 -12.00 15.21
N THR A 66 -9.28 -12.77 15.18
CA THR A 66 -10.62 -12.29 15.51
C THR A 66 -11.09 -12.80 16.86
N TYR A 67 -11.71 -11.92 17.63
CA TYR A 67 -12.36 -12.21 18.90
C TYR A 67 -13.87 -12.05 18.71
N TYR A 68 -14.61 -13.10 19.06
CA TYR A 68 -16.08 -13.12 19.05
C TYR A 68 -16.63 -13.31 20.45
N LYS A 69 -17.92 -13.02 20.62
CA LYS A 69 -18.67 -13.43 21.79
C LYS A 69 -18.72 -14.97 21.84
N GLU A 70 -18.22 -15.56 22.92
CA GLU A 70 -18.25 -17.01 23.15
C GLU A 70 -19.24 -17.35 24.25
N GLU A 71 -20.19 -18.28 24.01
CA GLU A 71 -21.21 -18.68 24.96
C GLU A 71 -20.89 -20.02 25.66
N THR A 72 -19.97 -20.83 25.13
CA THR A 72 -19.86 -22.24 25.50
C THR A 72 -18.53 -22.69 26.13
N THR A 73 -17.45 -21.90 26.01
CA THR A 73 -16.11 -22.39 26.38
C THR A 73 -15.61 -21.97 27.74
N GLY A 74 -16.35 -21.12 28.46
CA GLY A 74 -15.91 -20.57 29.76
C GLY A 74 -14.68 -19.65 29.67
N LYS A 75 -14.18 -19.36 28.45
CA LYS A 75 -13.15 -18.37 28.24
C LYS A 75 -13.74 -16.97 28.31
N GLN A 76 -13.00 -16.05 28.90
CA GLN A 76 -13.36 -14.65 28.89
C GLN A 76 -13.28 -14.13 27.45
N SER A 77 -14.38 -13.63 26.92
CA SER A 77 -14.52 -13.10 25.55
C SER A 77 -15.23 -11.75 25.60
N ILE A 78 -15.35 -11.09 24.44
CA ILE A 78 -16.20 -9.90 24.31
C ILE A 78 -17.67 -10.27 24.54
N THR A 79 -18.43 -9.33 25.11
CA THR A 79 -19.83 -9.54 25.49
C THR A 79 -20.83 -9.44 24.34
N GLY A 80 -20.43 -8.84 23.23
CA GLY A 80 -21.24 -8.68 22.03
C GLY A 80 -20.38 -8.52 20.81
N ASN A 81 -20.86 -8.98 19.64
CA ASN A 81 -20.12 -8.88 18.37
C ASN A 81 -20.30 -7.52 17.69
N GLU A 82 -21.43 -6.84 17.92
CA GLU A 82 -21.69 -5.51 17.37
C GLU A 82 -20.92 -4.46 18.16
N LEU A 83 -19.80 -3.99 17.62
CA LEU A 83 -18.91 -3.03 18.27
C LEU A 83 -19.14 -1.63 17.70
N ASN A 84 -18.99 -0.59 18.53
CA ASN A 84 -19.15 0.81 18.11
C ASN A 84 -17.86 1.62 18.22
N CYS A 85 -17.04 1.40 19.22
CA CYS A 85 -15.84 2.20 19.44
C CYS A 85 -14.71 1.44 20.12
N LEU A 86 -13.48 1.89 19.86
CA LEU A 86 -12.25 1.45 20.51
C LEU A 86 -11.51 2.65 21.09
N LEU A 87 -10.87 2.45 22.23
CA LEU A 87 -9.90 3.37 22.80
C LEU A 87 -8.71 2.59 23.35
N ASP A 88 -7.51 2.77 22.77
CA ASP A 88 -6.27 2.35 23.43
C ASP A 88 -5.99 3.31 24.60
N ASP A 89 -5.93 2.79 25.81
CA ASP A 89 -5.77 3.61 27.00
C ASP A 89 -4.39 4.29 27.01
N PRO A 90 -4.32 5.63 27.07
CA PRO A 90 -3.04 6.33 27.05
C PRO A 90 -2.19 6.09 28.31
N VAL A 91 -2.81 5.71 29.42
CA VAL A 91 -2.18 5.46 30.73
C VAL A 91 -1.94 3.97 30.95
N ASP A 92 -3.00 3.18 30.87
CA ASP A 92 -3.00 1.76 31.15
C ASP A 92 -2.73 0.91 29.90
N SER A 93 -2.35 -0.35 30.08
CA SER A 93 -2.19 -1.31 28.99
C SER A 93 -3.51 -2.05 28.73
N ILE A 94 -4.56 -1.29 28.39
CA ILE A 94 -5.93 -1.75 28.21
C ILE A 94 -6.48 -1.19 26.89
N LEU A 95 -7.16 -2.05 26.12
CA LEU A 95 -8.04 -1.63 25.04
C LEU A 95 -9.49 -1.61 25.55
N TRP A 96 -10.08 -0.43 25.55
CA TRP A 96 -11.49 -0.26 25.87
C TRP A 96 -12.34 -0.45 24.61
N ILE A 97 -13.40 -1.24 24.74
CA ILE A 97 -14.25 -1.66 23.62
C ILE A 97 -15.70 -1.37 23.98
N GLY A 98 -16.32 -0.43 23.30
CA GLY A 98 -17.74 -0.13 23.45
C GLY A 98 -18.58 -0.96 22.48
N THR A 99 -19.66 -1.53 22.96
CA THR A 99 -20.58 -2.36 22.19
C THR A 99 -21.92 -1.67 21.99
N GLN A 100 -22.68 -2.12 21.01
CA GLN A 100 -24.00 -1.56 20.71
C GLN A 100 -25.06 -2.04 21.71
N ARG A 101 -24.99 -2.93 22.54
CA ARG A 101 -26.03 -3.38 23.51
C ARG A 101 -25.50 -4.33 24.56
N ALA A 102 -24.19 -4.40 24.71
CA ALA A 102 -23.59 -5.39 25.59
C ALA A 102 -22.56 -4.77 26.56
N GLY A 103 -22.61 -3.44 26.75
CA GLY A 103 -21.77 -2.68 27.68
C GLY A 103 -20.35 -2.47 27.17
N ILE A 104 -19.40 -2.43 28.09
CA ILE A 104 -17.99 -2.14 27.83
C ILE A 104 -17.15 -3.37 28.14
N ASN A 105 -16.18 -3.67 27.26
CA ASN A 105 -15.15 -4.66 27.53
C ASN A 105 -13.80 -3.95 27.64
N ALA A 106 -13.02 -4.30 28.66
CA ALA A 106 -11.65 -3.90 28.85
C ALA A 106 -10.73 -5.09 28.56
N TYR A 107 -10.02 -5.06 27.43
CA TYR A 107 -9.05 -6.08 27.09
C TYR A 107 -7.67 -5.73 27.63
N ASN A 108 -7.13 -6.59 28.47
CA ASN A 108 -5.82 -6.41 29.07
C ASN A 108 -4.75 -7.10 28.20
N TYR A 109 -3.83 -6.31 27.66
CA TYR A 109 -2.76 -6.81 26.77
C TYR A 109 -1.74 -7.72 27.48
N ALA A 110 -1.61 -7.64 28.82
CA ALA A 110 -0.58 -8.37 29.54
C ALA A 110 -0.93 -9.84 29.72
N ASN A 111 -2.20 -10.16 29.90
CA ASN A 111 -2.68 -11.50 30.23
C ASN A 111 -3.75 -12.05 29.27
N ASP A 112 -4.02 -11.32 28.16
CA ASP A 112 -4.98 -11.72 27.11
C ASP A 112 -6.39 -12.03 27.70
N SER A 113 -6.88 -11.13 28.58
CA SER A 113 -8.15 -11.31 29.28
C SER A 113 -9.08 -10.11 29.09
N PHE A 114 -10.39 -10.36 29.23
CA PHE A 114 -11.43 -9.35 29.19
C PHE A 114 -12.04 -9.13 30.56
N ILE A 115 -12.26 -7.87 30.93
CA ILE A 115 -13.10 -7.46 32.06
C ILE A 115 -14.31 -6.75 31.46
N THR A 116 -15.50 -6.98 32.03
CA THR A 116 -16.74 -6.45 31.49
C THR A 116 -17.44 -5.53 32.48
N TYR A 117 -17.95 -4.40 31.99
CA TYR A 117 -18.78 -3.47 32.73
C TYR A 117 -20.14 -3.36 32.05
N ARG A 118 -21.21 -3.60 32.83
CA ARG A 118 -22.59 -3.60 32.32
C ARG A 118 -23.51 -2.80 33.23
N HIS A 119 -24.65 -2.42 32.66
CA HIS A 119 -25.76 -1.85 33.40
C HIS A 119 -26.29 -2.85 34.41
N ASN A 120 -26.56 -2.37 35.64
CA ASN A 120 -27.21 -3.14 36.69
C ASN A 120 -28.22 -2.26 37.42
N GLU A 121 -29.51 -2.56 37.26
CA GLU A 121 -30.62 -1.81 37.85
C GLU A 121 -30.52 -1.69 39.38
N ASN A 122 -29.90 -2.66 40.04
CA ASN A 122 -29.72 -2.68 41.49
C ASN A 122 -28.48 -1.90 41.98
N ASN A 123 -27.64 -1.40 41.05
CA ASN A 123 -26.46 -0.64 41.41
C ASN A 123 -26.44 0.71 40.69
N PRO A 124 -26.82 1.81 41.38
CA PRO A 124 -26.88 3.14 40.76
C PRO A 124 -25.50 3.72 40.37
N LYS A 125 -24.42 3.03 40.73
CA LYS A 125 -23.04 3.38 40.34
C LYS A 125 -22.50 2.45 39.25
N SER A 126 -23.33 1.60 38.64
CA SER A 126 -22.99 0.84 37.47
C SER A 126 -23.13 1.70 36.19
N LEU A 127 -22.69 1.20 35.05
CA LEU A 127 -22.92 1.81 33.73
C LEU A 127 -24.42 2.15 33.56
N VAL A 128 -24.74 3.34 33.04
CA VAL A 128 -26.12 3.83 32.93
C VAL A 128 -26.94 3.04 31.89
N THR A 129 -26.31 2.51 30.90
CA THR A 129 -26.89 1.65 29.82
C THR A 129 -25.81 0.85 29.11
N ASP A 130 -26.16 -0.29 28.53
CA ASP A 130 -25.26 -1.13 27.77
C ASP A 130 -25.02 -0.65 26.31
N ASP A 131 -25.66 0.43 25.86
CA ASP A 131 -25.59 0.96 24.50
C ASP A 131 -24.56 2.11 24.40
N ILE A 132 -23.36 1.79 24.00
CA ILE A 132 -22.18 2.68 24.01
C ILE A 132 -21.92 3.23 22.61
N THR A 133 -21.82 4.56 22.48
CA THR A 133 -21.49 5.22 21.20
C THR A 133 -20.00 5.59 21.09
N LYS A 134 -19.42 6.13 22.18
CA LYS A 134 -18.00 6.54 22.20
C LYS A 134 -17.40 6.35 23.60
N ILE A 135 -16.12 6.00 23.64
CA ILE A 135 -15.30 6.01 24.86
C ILE A 135 -14.13 6.96 24.59
N ILE A 136 -13.88 7.88 25.52
CA ILE A 136 -12.79 8.85 25.43
C ILE A 136 -12.00 8.91 26.73
N ALA A 137 -10.71 9.23 26.63
CA ALA A 137 -9.88 9.46 27.81
C ALA A 137 -10.25 10.80 28.45
N ALA A 138 -10.41 10.81 29.77
CA ALA A 138 -10.52 12.02 30.57
C ALA A 138 -9.13 12.58 30.87
N SER A 139 -9.05 13.91 31.09
CA SER A 139 -7.79 14.60 31.36
C SER A 139 -7.10 14.20 32.67
N ASP A 140 -7.84 13.59 33.59
CA ASP A 140 -7.36 13.05 34.87
C ASP A 140 -6.95 11.57 34.83
N GLY A 141 -6.99 10.95 33.62
CA GLY A 141 -6.64 9.54 33.41
C GLY A 141 -7.79 8.56 33.53
N ASN A 142 -8.98 8.99 33.88
CA ASN A 142 -10.22 8.23 33.87
C ASN A 142 -10.89 8.22 32.48
N LEU A 143 -12.17 7.85 32.38
CA LEU A 143 -12.87 7.78 31.09
C LEU A 143 -14.21 8.53 31.12
N TRP A 144 -14.55 9.08 29.97
CA TRP A 144 -15.90 9.50 29.63
C TRP A 144 -16.53 8.49 28.66
N ILE A 145 -17.75 8.07 28.95
CA ILE A 145 -18.51 7.09 28.20
C ILE A 145 -19.75 7.73 27.64
N CYS A 146 -19.82 7.91 26.31
CA CYS A 146 -21.02 8.40 25.65
C CYS A 146 -21.98 7.25 25.40
N THR A 147 -23.27 7.50 25.61
CA THR A 147 -24.32 6.51 25.42
C THR A 147 -25.40 7.02 24.46
N TYR A 148 -26.05 6.11 23.76
CA TYR A 148 -27.06 6.50 22.76
C TYR A 148 -28.35 7.09 23.37
N TRP A 149 -28.74 6.64 24.59
CA TRP A 149 -30.05 6.99 25.17
C TRP A 149 -30.01 7.61 26.58
N LYS A 150 -28.89 7.58 27.27
CA LYS A 150 -28.85 7.86 28.73
C LYS A 150 -27.82 8.93 29.12
N GLY A 151 -27.27 9.69 28.15
CA GLY A 151 -26.33 10.77 28.42
C GLY A 151 -24.87 10.29 28.42
N VAL A 152 -24.07 10.86 29.30
CA VAL A 152 -22.63 10.58 29.42
C VAL A 152 -22.31 10.09 30.81
N ASP A 153 -21.52 9.02 30.92
CA ASP A 153 -20.97 8.52 32.18
C ASP A 153 -19.51 8.93 32.33
N TYR A 154 -19.15 9.30 33.55
CA TYR A 154 -17.76 9.37 33.98
C TYR A 154 -17.40 8.11 34.73
N PHE A 155 -16.38 7.41 34.27
CA PHE A 155 -15.91 6.15 34.85
C PHE A 155 -14.60 6.36 35.61
N ASP A 156 -14.63 6.19 36.93
CA ASP A 156 -13.46 6.17 37.80
C ASP A 156 -12.83 4.76 37.77
N LYS A 157 -11.66 4.67 37.14
CA LYS A 157 -10.95 3.38 36.97
C LYS A 157 -10.44 2.77 38.29
N GLN A 158 -10.19 3.60 39.33
CA GLN A 158 -9.69 3.12 40.62
C GLN A 158 -10.79 2.44 41.42
N THR A 159 -11.97 3.04 41.41
CA THR A 159 -13.11 2.51 42.18
C THR A 159 -14.02 1.58 41.38
N GLY A 160 -13.92 1.61 40.04
CA GLY A 160 -14.82 0.89 39.15
C GLY A 160 -16.24 1.44 39.10
N GLN A 161 -16.45 2.70 39.54
CA GLN A 161 -17.77 3.31 39.67
C GLN A 161 -18.04 4.32 38.56
N PHE A 162 -19.33 4.47 38.23
CA PHE A 162 -19.82 5.41 37.23
C PHE A 162 -20.56 6.58 37.87
N THR A 163 -20.39 7.78 37.34
CA THR A 163 -21.16 8.97 37.66
C THR A 163 -21.88 9.44 36.40
N HIS A 164 -23.19 9.67 36.51
CA HIS A 164 -24.06 9.93 35.36
C HIS A 164 -24.30 11.44 35.15
N TYR A 165 -24.16 11.89 33.88
CA TYR A 165 -24.45 13.24 33.43
C TYR A 165 -25.53 13.14 32.31
N ASN A 166 -26.75 13.53 32.67
CA ASN A 166 -27.92 13.43 31.80
C ASN A 166 -28.98 14.50 32.18
N THR A 167 -30.13 14.51 31.52
CA THR A 167 -31.20 15.48 31.77
C THR A 167 -31.76 15.44 33.18
N GLU A 168 -31.58 14.35 33.91
CA GLU A 168 -32.05 14.19 35.32
C GLU A 168 -31.03 14.71 36.31
N THR A 169 -29.73 14.58 36.02
CA THR A 169 -28.62 14.90 36.95
C THR A 169 -27.97 16.23 36.69
N VAL A 170 -28.19 16.82 35.52
CA VAL A 170 -27.59 18.10 35.05
C VAL A 170 -28.69 19.02 34.51
N PRO A 171 -29.05 20.08 35.26
CA PRO A 171 -30.03 21.06 34.79
C PRO A 171 -29.60 21.71 33.48
N GLY A 172 -30.51 21.73 32.50
CA GLY A 172 -30.25 22.33 31.18
C GLY A 172 -29.49 21.43 30.20
N PHE A 173 -29.23 20.16 30.53
CA PHE A 173 -28.66 19.18 29.60
C PHE A 173 -29.58 18.99 28.38
N ALA A 174 -29.05 19.20 27.15
CA ALA A 174 -29.89 19.36 25.97
C ALA A 174 -30.64 18.07 25.54
N SER A 175 -29.96 16.94 25.60
CA SER A 175 -30.50 15.62 25.22
C SER A 175 -29.64 14.50 25.79
N ASN A 176 -30.26 13.35 26.07
CA ASN A 176 -29.57 12.14 26.48
C ASN A 176 -29.01 11.32 25.31
N HIS A 177 -29.29 11.72 24.07
CA HIS A 177 -28.84 11.04 22.87
C HIS A 177 -27.46 11.59 22.44
N ILE A 178 -26.38 10.83 22.72
CA ILE A 178 -25.02 11.32 22.50
C ILE A 178 -24.30 10.47 21.44
N TRP A 179 -23.74 11.13 20.40
CA TRP A 179 -22.86 10.48 19.45
C TRP A 179 -21.41 10.53 19.88
N SER A 180 -20.95 11.69 20.31
CA SER A 180 -19.54 11.96 20.53
C SER A 180 -19.34 12.99 21.63
N ALA A 181 -18.20 12.90 22.34
CA ALA A 181 -17.73 13.96 23.22
C ALA A 181 -16.21 14.05 23.16
N ILE A 182 -15.65 15.16 23.66
CA ILE A 182 -14.23 15.31 23.96
C ILE A 182 -14.02 16.04 25.28
N ASP A 183 -13.00 15.63 26.03
CA ASP A 183 -12.54 16.35 27.22
C ASP A 183 -11.71 17.56 26.79
N GLY A 184 -12.12 18.75 27.19
CA GLY A 184 -11.43 20.01 26.91
C GLY A 184 -10.09 20.17 27.62
N GLY A 185 -9.84 19.40 28.69
CA GLY A 185 -8.65 19.49 29.54
C GLY A 185 -8.64 20.67 30.51
N ASN A 186 -9.74 21.43 30.59
CA ASN A 186 -9.89 22.62 31.43
C ASN A 186 -11.16 22.57 32.30
N GLY A 187 -11.68 21.36 32.56
CA GLY A 187 -12.94 21.14 33.29
C GLY A 187 -14.19 21.32 32.43
N LEU A 188 -14.04 21.39 31.10
CA LEU A 188 -15.13 21.45 30.16
C LEU A 188 -15.23 20.14 29.37
N LEU A 189 -16.44 19.64 29.20
CA LEU A 189 -16.78 18.55 28.31
C LEU A 189 -17.57 19.11 27.11
N TYR A 190 -17.10 18.85 25.91
CA TYR A 190 -17.74 19.23 24.67
C TYR A 190 -18.54 18.04 24.14
N ILE A 191 -19.83 18.20 23.92
CA ILE A 191 -20.77 17.09 23.68
C ILE A 191 -21.51 17.31 22.36
N GLY A 192 -21.48 16.30 21.50
CA GLY A 192 -22.28 16.22 20.28
C GLY A 192 -23.52 15.36 20.47
N HIS A 193 -24.70 15.97 20.30
CA HIS A 193 -25.98 15.27 20.42
C HIS A 193 -26.47 14.76 19.06
N VAL A 194 -27.23 13.68 19.09
CA VAL A 194 -27.89 13.12 17.88
C VAL A 194 -28.95 14.07 17.32
N ASP A 195 -29.60 14.86 18.18
CA ASP A 195 -30.85 15.57 17.85
C ASP A 195 -30.91 17.03 18.34
N ARG A 196 -29.97 17.45 19.21
CA ARG A 196 -30.01 18.76 19.87
C ARG A 196 -28.74 19.59 19.71
N GLY A 197 -27.97 19.32 18.68
CA GLY A 197 -26.79 20.11 18.35
C GLY A 197 -25.61 19.82 19.25
N PHE A 198 -24.99 20.87 19.74
CA PHE A 198 -23.72 20.84 20.47
C PHE A 198 -23.86 21.48 21.85
N SER A 199 -23.26 20.88 22.87
CA SER A 199 -23.27 21.42 24.24
C SER A 199 -21.87 21.52 24.82
N ILE A 200 -21.66 22.51 25.68
CA ILE A 200 -20.47 22.67 26.52
C ILE A 200 -20.92 22.53 27.98
N LEU A 201 -20.44 21.49 28.63
CA LEU A 201 -20.70 21.19 30.04
C LEU A 201 -19.48 21.57 30.89
N SER A 202 -19.68 22.43 31.88
CA SER A 202 -18.73 22.63 32.97
C SER A 202 -18.90 21.50 34.01
N ILE A 203 -17.82 20.71 34.19
CA ILE A 203 -17.88 19.52 35.07
C ILE A 203 -18.05 19.93 36.54
N LYS A 204 -17.41 21.06 36.92
CA LYS A 204 -17.36 21.53 38.32
C LYS A 204 -18.70 22.00 38.87
N ASP A 205 -19.40 22.83 38.15
CA ASP A 205 -20.62 23.51 38.56
C ASP A 205 -21.88 23.00 37.84
N LYS A 206 -21.69 22.06 36.92
CA LYS A 206 -22.73 21.49 36.05
C LYS A 206 -23.48 22.51 35.19
N ALA A 207 -22.88 23.66 34.91
CA ALA A 207 -23.43 24.64 33.99
C ALA A 207 -23.33 24.12 32.54
N VAL A 208 -24.37 24.33 31.75
CA VAL A 208 -24.46 23.89 30.35
C VAL A 208 -24.77 25.06 29.43
N LYS A 209 -24.00 25.15 28.32
CA LYS A 209 -24.34 26.00 27.17
C LYS A 209 -24.70 25.13 25.99
N ASN A 210 -25.85 25.40 25.37
CA ASN A 210 -26.38 24.64 24.24
C ASN A 210 -26.38 25.48 22.98
N PHE A 211 -25.99 24.86 21.85
CA PHE A 211 -25.95 25.46 20.52
C PHE A 211 -26.71 24.59 19.54
N THR A 212 -27.60 25.19 18.78
CA THR A 212 -28.46 24.51 17.81
C THR A 212 -28.37 25.17 16.43
N HIS A 213 -28.85 24.47 15.44
CA HIS A 213 -29.03 25.03 14.10
C HIS A 213 -30.11 26.12 14.12
N GLU A 214 -29.75 27.30 13.60
CA GLU A 214 -30.65 28.45 13.40
C GLU A 214 -30.70 28.78 11.91
N PRO A 215 -31.83 28.53 11.19
CA PRO A 215 -31.89 28.66 9.74
C PRO A 215 -31.56 30.05 9.19
N GLN A 216 -31.73 31.09 9.99
CA GLN A 216 -31.45 32.48 9.60
C GLN A 216 -30.07 32.98 10.01
N ASN A 217 -29.31 32.18 10.74
CA ASN A 217 -27.99 32.53 11.26
C ASN A 217 -26.91 31.69 10.58
N PRO A 218 -26.14 32.24 9.61
CA PRO A 218 -25.12 31.51 8.91
C PRO A 218 -23.94 31.10 9.80
N ASN A 219 -23.82 31.69 11.00
CA ASN A 219 -22.79 31.37 11.99
C ASN A 219 -23.28 30.38 13.07
N SER A 220 -24.47 29.76 12.87
CA SER A 220 -24.95 28.67 13.70
C SER A 220 -24.49 27.32 13.14
N LEU A 221 -24.80 26.22 13.87
CA LEU A 221 -24.56 24.86 13.36
C LEU A 221 -25.27 24.63 12.03
N PRO A 222 -24.65 23.89 11.07
CA PRO A 222 -25.31 23.56 9.79
C PRO A 222 -26.47 22.56 9.95
N GLY A 223 -26.47 21.76 11.02
CA GLY A 223 -27.50 20.79 11.39
C GLY A 223 -27.48 20.47 12.89
N ASN A 224 -28.57 19.90 13.41
CA ASN A 224 -28.68 19.54 14.82
C ASN A 224 -28.17 18.14 15.15
N GLU A 225 -27.83 17.34 14.17
CA GLU A 225 -27.17 16.07 14.37
C GLU A 225 -25.66 16.28 14.36
N VAL A 226 -25.02 16.24 15.54
CA VAL A 226 -23.57 16.35 15.69
C VAL A 226 -22.99 14.96 15.84
N THR A 227 -22.31 14.50 14.82
CA THR A 227 -21.82 13.13 14.68
C THR A 227 -20.43 12.92 15.28
N CYS A 228 -19.57 13.95 15.23
CA CYS A 228 -18.27 13.93 15.89
C CYS A 228 -17.86 15.32 16.39
N VAL A 229 -17.04 15.31 17.44
CA VAL A 229 -16.35 16.48 17.99
C VAL A 229 -14.88 16.14 18.07
N TYR A 230 -14.01 17.04 17.60
CA TYR A 230 -12.57 16.83 17.55
C TYR A 230 -11.82 18.09 17.96
N LYS A 231 -10.77 17.92 18.79
CA LYS A 231 -9.85 18.98 19.18
C LYS A 231 -8.53 18.79 18.45
N ASP A 232 -8.15 19.78 17.64
CA ASP A 232 -6.88 19.73 16.93
C ASP A 232 -5.68 20.03 17.83
N LYS A 233 -4.46 19.84 17.31
CA LYS A 233 -3.21 20.07 18.05
C LYS A 233 -2.99 21.52 18.46
N SER A 234 -3.70 22.46 17.83
CA SER A 234 -3.69 23.91 18.17
C SER A 234 -4.75 24.26 19.20
N GLY A 235 -5.61 23.31 19.59
CA GLY A 235 -6.70 23.49 20.55
C GLY A 235 -8.02 23.93 19.94
N ASN A 236 -8.14 24.04 18.61
CA ASN A 236 -9.39 24.36 17.95
C ASN A 236 -10.37 23.19 18.02
N ILE A 237 -11.66 23.52 18.18
CA ILE A 237 -12.75 22.52 18.27
C ILE A 237 -13.46 22.43 16.93
N TRP A 238 -13.32 21.30 16.27
CA TRP A 238 -13.99 20.95 15.02
C TRP A 238 -15.24 20.13 15.31
N ILE A 239 -16.32 20.47 14.63
CA ILE A 239 -17.63 19.79 14.82
C ILE A 239 -18.10 19.27 13.48
N GLY A 240 -18.25 17.95 13.39
CA GLY A 240 -18.85 17.25 12.27
C GLY A 240 -20.35 17.08 12.50
N THR A 241 -21.14 17.36 11.47
CA THR A 241 -22.60 17.25 11.48
C THR A 241 -23.08 16.37 10.32
N ASP A 242 -24.39 16.14 10.28
CA ASP A 242 -25.08 15.53 9.12
C ASP A 242 -24.98 16.37 7.83
N ARG A 243 -24.56 17.64 7.93
CA ARG A 243 -24.51 18.61 6.81
C ARG A 243 -23.13 19.25 6.61
N GLY A 244 -22.07 18.61 7.10
CA GLY A 244 -20.71 19.07 6.92
C GLY A 244 -19.99 19.37 8.23
N VAL A 245 -18.85 20.08 8.12
CA VAL A 245 -17.96 20.40 9.24
C VAL A 245 -17.94 21.89 9.50
N VAL A 246 -17.83 22.26 10.79
CA VAL A 246 -17.64 23.64 11.24
C VAL A 246 -16.55 23.75 12.28
N LEU A 247 -15.95 24.93 12.38
CA LEU A 247 -15.01 25.27 13.43
C LEU A 247 -15.73 26.12 14.49
N PHE A 248 -15.67 25.73 15.75
CA PHE A 248 -16.24 26.49 16.86
C PHE A 248 -15.29 27.62 17.30
N ASN A 249 -15.82 28.83 17.36
CA ASN A 249 -15.14 29.99 17.93
C ASN A 249 -15.64 30.24 19.36
N PRO A 250 -14.85 29.89 20.39
CA PRO A 250 -15.30 30.02 21.79
C PRO A 250 -15.42 31.46 22.27
N GLU A 251 -14.70 32.42 21.67
CA GLU A 251 -14.78 33.84 22.07
C GLU A 251 -16.06 34.50 21.57
N ALA A 252 -16.44 34.18 20.33
CA ALA A 252 -17.66 34.70 19.71
C ALA A 252 -18.90 33.83 19.98
N GLU A 253 -18.73 32.66 20.60
CA GLU A 253 -19.78 31.65 20.80
C GLU A 253 -20.53 31.29 19.49
N SER A 254 -19.80 31.21 18.38
CA SER A 254 -20.33 31.04 17.04
C SER A 254 -19.56 29.99 16.25
N PHE A 255 -20.09 29.61 15.10
CA PHE A 255 -19.48 28.60 14.24
C PHE A 255 -19.02 29.24 12.93
N ILE A 256 -17.84 28.85 12.50
CA ILE A 256 -17.28 29.24 11.20
C ILE A 256 -17.53 28.09 10.25
N PRO A 257 -18.42 28.24 9.25
CA PRO A 257 -18.67 27.20 8.26
C PRO A 257 -17.39 26.93 7.48
N PHE A 258 -17.12 25.65 7.28
CA PHE A 258 -16.02 25.22 6.46
C PHE A 258 -16.56 24.88 5.07
N ASP A 259 -16.64 25.89 4.22
CA ASP A 259 -17.12 25.77 2.86
C ASP A 259 -15.94 25.69 1.88
N ASP A 260 -15.91 24.69 1.05
CA ASP A 260 -15.02 24.64 -0.09
C ASP A 260 -15.82 24.78 -1.40
N LYS A 261 -15.25 25.49 -2.37
CA LYS A 261 -15.86 25.66 -3.71
C LYS A 261 -16.11 24.35 -4.44
N THR A 262 -15.51 23.25 -3.99
CA THR A 262 -15.68 21.92 -4.59
C THR A 262 -16.85 21.14 -3.99
N ASN A 263 -17.47 21.68 -2.94
CA ASN A 263 -18.59 21.09 -2.20
C ASN A 263 -18.29 19.66 -1.70
N CYS A 264 -17.00 19.35 -1.45
CA CYS A 264 -16.60 18.00 -1.05
C CYS A 264 -16.83 17.74 0.44
N ILE A 265 -17.13 18.78 1.25
CA ILE A 265 -17.25 18.70 2.72
C ILE A 265 -18.70 18.85 3.20
N SER A 266 -19.69 18.91 2.31
CA SER A 266 -21.12 19.07 2.63
C SER A 266 -21.85 17.77 2.96
N HIS A 267 -21.11 16.67 3.07
CA HIS A 267 -21.65 15.36 3.45
C HIS A 267 -21.66 15.16 4.97
N ARG A 268 -22.45 14.18 5.44
CA ARG A 268 -22.40 13.74 6.83
C ARG A 268 -20.96 13.35 7.22
N VAL A 269 -20.43 13.95 8.26
CA VAL A 269 -19.07 13.72 8.77
C VAL A 269 -19.11 12.67 9.86
N TYR A 270 -18.29 11.62 9.75
CA TYR A 270 -18.22 10.57 10.76
C TYR A 270 -17.01 10.67 11.67
N ASP A 271 -15.87 11.13 11.13
CA ASP A 271 -14.66 11.25 11.91
C ASP A 271 -13.76 12.37 11.38
N ILE A 272 -13.01 12.97 12.27
CA ILE A 272 -12.06 14.05 11.98
C ILE A 272 -10.74 13.72 12.67
N HIS A 273 -9.63 13.78 11.94
CA HIS A 273 -8.31 13.49 12.50
C HIS A 273 -7.24 14.39 11.91
N GLN A 274 -6.44 15.07 12.77
CA GLN A 274 -5.27 15.84 12.33
C GLN A 274 -4.03 14.95 12.30
N LEU A 275 -3.37 14.90 11.15
CA LEU A 275 -2.12 14.17 10.99
C LEU A 275 -0.88 14.99 11.44
N ASP A 276 0.27 14.33 11.45
CA ASP A 276 1.55 14.97 11.84
C ASP A 276 2.03 16.04 10.87
N ASP A 277 1.56 16.03 9.62
CA ASP A 277 1.90 16.99 8.58
C ASP A 277 0.99 18.24 8.57
N ASN A 278 0.31 18.51 9.67
CA ASN A 278 -0.62 19.62 9.84
C ASN A 278 -1.82 19.61 8.88
N ARG A 279 -2.23 18.44 8.40
CA ARG A 279 -3.42 18.25 7.58
C ARG A 279 -4.55 17.67 8.39
N LEU A 280 -5.76 18.21 8.19
CA LEU A 280 -6.99 17.68 8.75
C LEU A 280 -7.63 16.73 7.74
N TRP A 281 -7.88 15.50 8.17
CA TRP A 281 -8.56 14.48 7.41
C TRP A 281 -9.98 14.34 7.93
N ILE A 282 -10.95 14.36 7.02
CA ILE A 282 -12.38 14.37 7.34
C ILE A 282 -13.01 13.18 6.63
N ALA A 283 -13.51 12.22 7.40
CA ALA A 283 -14.21 11.04 6.90
C ALA A 283 -15.71 11.31 6.75
N MET A 284 -16.27 10.95 5.62
CA MET A 284 -17.65 11.32 5.28
C MET A 284 -18.45 10.14 4.74
N GLU A 285 -19.76 10.22 4.88
CA GLU A 285 -20.71 9.35 4.20
C GLU A 285 -20.82 9.76 2.72
N PHE A 286 -20.62 8.81 1.81
CA PHE A 286 -20.63 9.01 0.34
C PHE A 286 -19.65 10.07 -0.20
N GLY A 287 -18.97 10.81 0.68
CA GLY A 287 -18.01 11.86 0.32
C GLY A 287 -16.56 11.40 0.23
N GLY A 288 -16.24 10.17 0.70
CA GLY A 288 -14.88 9.68 0.83
C GLY A 288 -14.14 10.36 1.98
N ILE A 289 -12.91 10.80 1.69
CA ILE A 289 -12.06 11.54 2.63
C ILE A 289 -11.73 12.90 2.03
N ALA A 290 -11.98 13.97 2.78
CA ALA A 290 -11.46 15.30 2.46
C ALA A 290 -10.19 15.55 3.28
N VAL A 291 -9.16 16.12 2.63
CA VAL A 291 -7.88 16.46 3.25
C VAL A 291 -7.66 17.95 3.12
N VAL A 292 -7.54 18.64 4.25
CA VAL A 292 -7.40 20.08 4.35
C VAL A 292 -6.05 20.44 4.97
N ASP A 293 -5.33 21.37 4.37
CA ASP A 293 -4.08 21.90 4.91
C ASP A 293 -4.37 23.03 5.91
N LEU A 294 -4.11 22.79 7.20
CA LEU A 294 -4.33 23.76 8.27
C LEU A 294 -3.31 24.92 8.28
N SER A 295 -2.25 24.89 7.47
CA SER A 295 -1.32 26.02 7.30
C SER A 295 -1.95 27.19 6.55
N GLN A 296 -3.05 26.96 5.83
CA GLN A 296 -3.87 28.00 5.25
C GLN A 296 -4.59 28.73 6.39
N GLN A 297 -4.62 30.08 6.34
CA GLN A 297 -5.20 30.88 7.42
C GLN A 297 -6.72 30.68 7.50
N LEU A 298 -7.15 29.78 8.36
CA LEU A 298 -8.54 29.30 8.51
C LEU A 298 -9.55 30.38 8.91
N PHE A 299 -9.07 31.53 9.44
CA PHE A 299 -9.92 32.61 9.99
C PHE A 299 -10.08 33.82 9.07
N ARG A 300 -9.53 33.80 7.86
CA ARG A 300 -9.64 34.89 6.89
C ARG A 300 -10.35 34.45 5.64
N SER A 301 -11.66 34.71 5.57
CA SER A 301 -12.56 34.49 4.43
C SER A 301 -12.59 33.08 3.83
N SER A 302 -13.76 32.51 3.72
CA SER A 302 -14.10 31.20 3.18
C SER A 302 -13.65 30.93 1.72
N ASP A 303 -13.07 31.91 1.05
CA ASP A 303 -12.89 31.89 -0.41
C ASP A 303 -11.69 31.10 -0.92
N GLN A 304 -10.83 30.54 -0.04
CA GLN A 304 -9.54 29.96 -0.45
C GLN A 304 -9.16 28.62 0.16
N ILE A 305 -10.07 27.94 0.84
CA ILE A 305 -9.78 26.63 1.40
C ILE A 305 -9.92 25.58 0.29
N HIS A 306 -8.81 24.91 -0.04
CA HIS A 306 -8.80 23.81 -1.00
C HIS A 306 -8.69 22.49 -0.24
N ALA A 307 -9.73 21.67 -0.33
CA ALA A 307 -9.68 20.29 0.15
C ALA A 307 -9.30 19.33 -1.00
N LEU A 308 -8.35 18.44 -0.75
CA LEU A 308 -8.10 17.30 -1.62
C LEU A 308 -9.16 16.22 -1.30
N SER A 309 -9.90 15.77 -2.29
CA SER A 309 -10.87 14.69 -2.13
C SER A 309 -10.27 13.34 -2.56
N ILE A 310 -10.33 12.34 -1.68
CA ILE A 310 -9.99 10.94 -1.97
C ILE A 310 -11.31 10.16 -2.00
N ARG A 311 -11.64 9.59 -3.15
CA ARG A 311 -12.93 8.91 -3.39
C ARG A 311 -12.72 7.47 -3.83
N GLU A 312 -13.81 6.72 -3.91
CA GLU A 312 -13.86 5.37 -4.45
C GLU A 312 -13.31 5.30 -5.89
N GLY A 313 -12.53 4.26 -6.16
CA GLY A 313 -11.93 4.01 -7.47
C GLY A 313 -11.35 2.61 -7.59
N ASP A 314 -11.27 2.13 -8.83
CA ASP A 314 -10.77 0.79 -9.16
C ASP A 314 -9.24 0.71 -9.23
N ASP A 315 -8.55 1.83 -9.09
CA ASP A 315 -7.09 1.90 -9.15
C ASP A 315 -6.44 1.89 -7.75
N GLU A 316 -5.12 1.93 -7.72
CA GLU A 316 -4.34 1.93 -6.46
C GLU A 316 -4.38 3.27 -5.69
N TYR A 317 -5.18 4.22 -6.16
CA TYR A 317 -5.36 5.54 -5.55
C TYR A 317 -6.79 5.75 -5.04
N GLY A 318 -7.73 4.88 -5.40
CA GLY A 318 -9.13 4.95 -5.01
C GLY A 318 -9.42 4.20 -3.69
N LEU A 319 -10.41 4.69 -2.94
CA LEU A 319 -10.96 4.01 -1.78
C LEU A 319 -11.78 2.78 -2.20
N SER A 320 -11.90 1.79 -1.32
CA SER A 320 -12.76 0.61 -1.53
C SER A 320 -14.26 0.94 -1.45
N ASN A 321 -14.62 2.05 -0.81
CA ASN A 321 -15.98 2.57 -0.66
C ASN A 321 -15.92 4.04 -0.28
N SER A 322 -16.89 4.85 -0.74
CA SER A 322 -16.94 6.28 -0.45
C SER A 322 -17.54 6.65 0.91
N SER A 323 -18.09 5.69 1.67
CA SER A 323 -18.58 5.92 3.03
C SER A 323 -17.52 5.49 4.05
N ILE A 324 -16.76 6.45 4.58
CA ILE A 324 -15.70 6.24 5.54
C ILE A 324 -16.18 6.57 6.94
N ARG A 325 -16.00 5.64 7.89
CA ARG A 325 -16.52 5.71 9.26
C ARG A 325 -15.51 6.16 10.29
N CYS A 326 -14.24 5.81 10.10
CA CYS A 326 -13.19 6.10 11.08
C CYS A 326 -11.83 6.25 10.41
N LEU A 327 -10.95 7.01 11.05
CA LEU A 327 -9.60 7.30 10.62
C LEU A 327 -8.62 7.06 11.76
N LEU A 328 -7.43 6.55 11.45
CA LEU A 328 -6.32 6.44 12.37
C LEU A 328 -5.00 6.71 11.63
N GLN A 329 -4.11 7.52 12.20
CA GLN A 329 -2.70 7.55 11.79
C GLN A 329 -1.91 6.56 12.65
N ASP A 330 -1.20 5.62 11.99
CA ASP A 330 -0.33 4.69 12.71
C ASP A 330 1.01 5.34 13.12
N SER A 331 1.75 4.66 13.99
CA SER A 331 3.06 5.11 14.48
C SER A 331 4.13 5.24 13.37
N PHE A 332 3.86 4.78 12.16
CA PHE A 332 4.71 4.92 10.97
C PHE A 332 4.26 6.07 10.06
N GLY A 333 3.22 6.82 10.44
CA GLY A 333 2.67 7.94 9.68
C GLY A 333 1.72 7.55 8.54
N ASN A 334 1.35 6.28 8.37
CA ASN A 334 0.34 5.87 7.39
C ASN A 334 -1.06 6.09 7.96
N VAL A 335 -2.07 6.20 7.08
CA VAL A 335 -3.46 6.38 7.47
C VAL A 335 -4.25 5.10 7.23
N TRP A 336 -5.04 4.74 8.21
CA TRP A 336 -5.99 3.64 8.15
C TRP A 336 -7.40 4.21 8.18
N ALA A 337 -8.20 3.84 7.19
CA ALA A 337 -9.58 4.30 7.04
C ALA A 337 -10.53 3.11 6.98
N GLY A 338 -11.41 3.01 7.96
CA GLY A 338 -12.48 2.02 8.00
C GLY A 338 -13.69 2.49 7.22
N SER A 339 -14.27 1.63 6.41
CA SER A 339 -15.42 1.96 5.55
C SER A 339 -16.66 1.15 5.88
N TRP A 340 -17.80 1.65 5.42
CA TRP A 340 -19.09 0.98 5.48
C TRP A 340 -19.22 0.00 4.31
N GLY A 341 -18.88 -1.26 4.52
CA GLY A 341 -19.01 -2.33 3.52
C GLY A 341 -17.81 -2.57 2.62
N GLY A 342 -16.81 -1.67 2.58
CA GLY A 342 -15.58 -1.83 1.78
C GLY A 342 -14.38 -2.37 2.55
N GLY A 343 -14.51 -2.64 3.86
CA GLY A 343 -13.40 -3.05 4.71
C GLY A 343 -12.49 -1.89 5.09
N ILE A 344 -11.19 -2.13 5.07
CA ILE A 344 -10.15 -1.20 5.51
C ILE A 344 -9.37 -0.67 4.31
N ASN A 345 -9.15 0.63 4.27
CA ASN A 345 -8.25 1.29 3.35
C ASN A 345 -6.95 1.64 4.08
N PHE A 346 -5.87 0.99 3.72
CA PHE A 346 -4.53 1.33 4.17
C PHE A 346 -3.91 2.32 3.20
N ILE A 347 -3.78 3.57 3.61
CA ILE A 347 -3.31 4.70 2.81
C ILE A 347 -1.86 4.98 3.18
N LYS A 348 -0.96 4.61 2.28
CA LYS A 348 0.47 4.83 2.46
C LYS A 348 0.85 6.23 2.00
N ARG A 349 1.42 7.03 2.89
CA ARG A 349 1.77 8.44 2.64
C ARG A 349 3.08 8.67 1.90
N GLU A 350 4.04 7.77 2.01
CA GLU A 350 5.26 7.85 1.21
C GLU A 350 5.00 7.31 -0.20
N PRO A 351 5.53 7.98 -1.25
CA PRO A 351 5.47 7.44 -2.59
C PRO A 351 6.10 6.05 -2.60
N SER A 352 5.45 5.10 -3.25
CA SER A 352 6.02 3.77 -3.43
C SER A 352 7.39 3.90 -4.11
N LEU A 353 8.42 3.24 -3.54
CA LEU A 353 9.74 3.14 -4.18
C LEU A 353 9.66 2.44 -5.56
N PHE A 354 8.50 1.85 -5.88
CA PHE A 354 8.29 1.03 -7.06
C PHE A 354 6.98 1.41 -7.76
N SER A 355 7.05 1.56 -9.08
CA SER A 355 5.86 1.55 -9.94
C SER A 355 5.45 0.10 -10.23
N THR A 356 4.16 -0.20 -10.21
CA THR A 356 3.63 -1.53 -10.46
C THR A 356 2.77 -1.54 -11.72
N TYR A 357 3.08 -2.43 -12.66
CA TYR A 357 2.28 -2.70 -13.84
C TYR A 357 1.50 -4.00 -13.61
N LYS A 358 0.17 -3.93 -13.46
CA LYS A 358 -0.70 -5.06 -13.17
C LYS A 358 -1.46 -5.51 -14.41
N TYR A 359 -1.85 -6.78 -14.44
CA TYR A 359 -2.81 -7.29 -15.41
C TYR A 359 -4.22 -6.78 -15.07
N SER A 360 -4.98 -6.40 -16.10
CA SER A 360 -6.43 -6.19 -16.00
C SER A 360 -7.15 -6.98 -17.09
N PRO A 361 -8.21 -7.71 -16.76
CA PRO A 361 -9.04 -8.39 -17.77
C PRO A 361 -9.87 -7.40 -18.60
N PHE A 362 -9.95 -6.14 -18.18
CA PHE A 362 -10.73 -5.10 -18.85
C PHE A 362 -9.80 -4.27 -19.76
N PRO A 363 -9.97 -4.33 -21.09
CA PRO A 363 -9.07 -3.66 -22.03
C PRO A 363 -9.15 -2.13 -22.02
N SER A 364 -10.13 -1.53 -21.33
CA SER A 364 -10.35 -0.09 -21.27
C SER A 364 -9.32 0.69 -20.44
N THR A 365 -8.50 0.02 -19.61
CA THR A 365 -7.48 0.68 -18.80
C THR A 365 -6.14 0.69 -19.51
N ASN A 366 -5.71 1.87 -19.98
CA ASN A 366 -4.41 2.07 -20.63
C ASN A 366 -3.20 1.93 -19.68
N ASN A 367 -3.42 1.51 -18.43
CA ASN A 367 -2.36 1.42 -17.42
C ASN A 367 -2.04 -0.04 -17.02
N SER A 368 -2.66 -1.02 -17.67
CA SER A 368 -2.53 -2.44 -17.30
C SER A 368 -1.82 -3.28 -18.36
N LEU A 369 -1.24 -4.41 -17.91
CA LEU A 369 -0.76 -5.46 -18.80
C LEU A 369 -1.95 -6.25 -19.37
N ASN A 370 -1.79 -6.80 -20.56
CA ASN A 370 -2.77 -7.66 -21.22
C ASN A 370 -2.61 -9.16 -20.88
N SER A 371 -1.59 -9.52 -20.09
CA SER A 371 -1.37 -10.88 -19.56
C SER A 371 -0.86 -10.84 -18.12
N LYS A 372 -1.14 -11.91 -17.37
CA LYS A 372 -0.80 -12.05 -15.94
C LYS A 372 0.70 -12.25 -15.68
N ILE A 373 1.45 -12.78 -16.65
CA ILE A 373 2.86 -13.14 -16.51
C ILE A 373 3.69 -12.20 -17.38
N ALA A 374 4.55 -11.42 -16.76
CA ALA A 374 5.59 -10.63 -17.41
C ALA A 374 6.94 -11.34 -17.28
N SER A 375 7.69 -11.45 -18.37
CA SER A 375 8.94 -12.21 -18.42
C SER A 375 10.13 -11.39 -18.91
N GLY A 376 10.11 -10.85 -20.12
CA GLY A 376 11.18 -10.03 -20.67
C GLY A 376 10.90 -8.53 -20.50
N VAL A 377 11.87 -7.76 -20.00
CA VAL A 377 11.69 -6.31 -19.78
C VAL A 377 12.93 -5.57 -20.28
N CYS A 378 12.73 -4.53 -21.09
CA CYS A 378 13.78 -3.57 -21.43
C CYS A 378 13.23 -2.16 -21.58
N MET A 379 14.12 -1.16 -21.51
CA MET A 379 13.78 0.25 -21.75
C MET A 379 14.47 0.72 -23.02
N ASP A 380 13.74 1.37 -23.91
CA ASP A 380 14.33 1.98 -25.09
C ASP A 380 15.01 3.33 -24.78
N LYS A 381 15.77 3.86 -25.76
CA LYS A 381 16.47 5.15 -25.60
C LYS A 381 15.54 6.35 -25.45
N ALA A 382 14.26 6.22 -25.81
CA ALA A 382 13.24 7.24 -25.62
C ALA A 382 12.58 7.18 -24.22
N GLY A 383 12.97 6.21 -23.39
CA GLY A 383 12.41 6.00 -22.05
C GLY A 383 11.08 5.23 -22.05
N ASN A 384 10.71 4.57 -23.16
CA ASN A 384 9.56 3.68 -23.16
C ASN A 384 9.95 2.32 -22.55
N LEU A 385 9.08 1.80 -21.69
CA LEU A 385 9.23 0.50 -21.07
C LEU A 385 8.54 -0.56 -21.93
N TRP A 386 9.32 -1.54 -22.40
CA TRP A 386 8.85 -2.66 -23.21
C TRP A 386 8.77 -3.90 -22.33
N ILE A 387 7.58 -4.47 -22.21
CA ILE A 387 7.30 -5.63 -21.35
C ILE A 387 6.79 -6.77 -22.21
N GLY A 388 7.60 -7.81 -22.31
CA GLY A 388 7.20 -9.09 -22.89
C GLY A 388 6.37 -9.89 -21.89
N THR A 389 5.33 -10.55 -22.38
CA THR A 389 4.40 -11.31 -21.56
C THR A 389 4.20 -12.73 -22.08
N ASP A 390 3.71 -13.61 -21.21
CA ASP A 390 3.32 -14.96 -21.61
C ASP A 390 1.89 -14.94 -22.18
N GLY A 391 1.80 -15.19 -23.47
CA GLY A 391 0.55 -15.25 -24.24
C GLY A 391 -0.03 -13.90 -24.68
N GLY A 392 0.46 -12.75 -24.17
CA GLY A 392 -0.04 -11.42 -24.51
C GLY A 392 0.83 -10.63 -25.51
N GLY A 393 2.00 -11.15 -25.88
CA GLY A 393 2.98 -10.43 -26.69
C GLY A 393 3.75 -9.37 -25.92
N ILE A 394 3.98 -8.21 -26.53
CA ILE A 394 4.78 -7.11 -25.99
C ILE A 394 3.86 -5.92 -25.68
N ASN A 395 3.91 -5.42 -24.46
CA ASN A 395 3.26 -4.19 -24.02
C ASN A 395 4.28 -3.06 -23.94
N VAL A 396 3.96 -1.88 -24.46
CA VAL A 396 4.84 -0.71 -24.43
C VAL A 396 4.21 0.39 -23.61
N PHE A 397 4.93 0.87 -22.60
CA PHE A 397 4.48 1.92 -21.69
C PHE A 397 5.36 3.17 -21.81
N ASN A 398 4.73 4.33 -21.74
CA ASN A 398 5.40 5.61 -21.55
C ASN A 398 4.78 6.32 -20.34
N LYS A 399 5.61 6.72 -19.36
CA LYS A 399 5.16 7.39 -18.12
C LYS A 399 3.94 6.72 -17.47
N GLY A 400 3.96 5.38 -17.36
CA GLY A 400 2.90 4.58 -16.74
C GLY A 400 1.69 4.29 -17.63
N ARG A 401 1.57 4.87 -18.82
CA ARG A 401 0.47 4.60 -19.77
C ARG A 401 0.91 3.65 -20.86
N ARG A 402 0.10 2.64 -21.14
CA ARG A 402 0.33 1.73 -22.28
C ARG A 402 0.04 2.45 -23.59
N ILE A 403 1.06 2.55 -24.45
CA ILE A 403 0.98 3.24 -25.75
C ILE A 403 0.86 2.28 -26.92
N ALA A 404 1.26 1.01 -26.75
CA ALA A 404 1.15 0.01 -27.81
C ALA A 404 1.09 -1.42 -27.26
N ILE A 405 0.51 -2.33 -28.04
CA ILE A 405 0.59 -3.78 -27.90
C ILE A 405 1.02 -4.36 -29.24
N TYR A 406 2.03 -5.23 -29.23
CA TYR A 406 2.48 -6.01 -30.38
C TYR A 406 2.32 -7.51 -30.06
N ASN A 407 1.65 -8.23 -30.95
CA ASN A 407 1.40 -9.66 -30.80
C ASN A 407 1.40 -10.37 -32.17
N ALA A 408 1.29 -11.70 -32.17
CA ALA A 408 1.25 -12.50 -33.39
C ALA A 408 0.00 -12.20 -34.23
N ASP A 409 -1.11 -11.80 -33.61
CA ASP A 409 -2.38 -11.55 -34.32
C ASP A 409 -2.29 -10.34 -35.24
N ASN A 410 -1.49 -9.34 -34.88
CA ASN A 410 -1.18 -8.21 -35.77
C ASN A 410 0.03 -8.50 -36.69
N LYS A 411 0.43 -9.77 -36.83
CA LYS A 411 1.44 -10.32 -37.76
C LYS A 411 2.85 -9.68 -37.60
N LYS A 412 3.19 -9.30 -36.38
CA LYS A 412 4.49 -8.68 -36.08
C LYS A 412 5.59 -9.70 -35.79
N PHE A 413 5.24 -10.86 -35.17
CA PHE A 413 6.15 -11.95 -34.84
C PHE A 413 5.42 -13.28 -34.63
N ARG A 414 6.18 -14.39 -34.40
CA ARG A 414 5.66 -15.76 -34.51
C ARG A 414 5.03 -16.34 -33.25
N SER A 415 5.21 -15.72 -32.06
CA SER A 415 4.69 -16.24 -30.78
C SER A 415 4.31 -15.10 -29.85
N ASN A 416 3.18 -15.26 -29.15
CA ASN A 416 2.72 -14.30 -28.14
C ASN A 416 3.42 -14.47 -26.79
N THR A 417 4.22 -15.52 -26.61
CA THR A 417 5.00 -15.75 -25.39
C THR A 417 6.42 -15.21 -25.58
N VAL A 418 6.70 -14.07 -24.96
CA VAL A 418 7.99 -13.37 -25.01
C VAL A 418 8.73 -13.63 -23.71
N GLN A 419 9.87 -14.29 -23.74
CA GLN A 419 10.63 -14.71 -22.56
C GLN A 419 11.78 -13.80 -22.18
N ALA A 420 12.39 -13.14 -23.16
CA ALA A 420 13.53 -12.25 -22.96
C ALA A 420 13.37 -10.96 -23.76
N ALA A 421 13.96 -9.87 -23.27
CA ALA A 421 14.04 -8.61 -23.98
C ALA A 421 15.38 -7.92 -23.71
N LEU A 422 15.93 -7.27 -24.74
CA LEU A 422 17.16 -6.48 -24.65
C LEU A 422 17.02 -5.23 -25.52
N CYS A 423 17.46 -4.08 -25.03
CA CYS A 423 17.76 -2.90 -25.84
C CYS A 423 19.26 -2.86 -26.08
N ASP A 424 19.70 -3.00 -27.36
CA ASP A 424 21.11 -2.95 -27.71
C ASP A 424 21.70 -1.54 -27.61
N SER A 425 23.01 -1.42 -27.56
CA SER A 425 23.73 -0.16 -27.43
C SER A 425 23.41 0.84 -28.56
N LYS A 426 22.91 0.37 -29.72
CA LYS A 426 22.48 1.18 -30.89
C LYS A 426 21.00 1.56 -30.83
N GLY A 427 20.24 1.00 -29.86
CA GLY A 427 18.82 1.27 -29.60
C GLY A 427 17.86 0.31 -30.29
N GLY A 428 18.35 -0.75 -30.92
CA GLY A 428 17.53 -1.83 -31.46
C GLY A 428 16.98 -2.70 -30.33
N LEU A 429 15.78 -3.25 -30.48
CA LEU A 429 15.13 -4.04 -29.45
C LEU A 429 15.03 -5.51 -29.89
N TRP A 430 15.48 -6.40 -29.03
CA TRP A 430 15.54 -7.84 -29.24
C TRP A 430 14.56 -8.54 -28.33
N PHE A 431 13.72 -9.41 -28.86
CA PHE A 431 12.74 -10.16 -28.11
C PHE A 431 12.90 -11.65 -28.37
N GLY A 432 13.16 -12.41 -27.31
CA GLY A 432 13.26 -13.86 -27.31
C GLY A 432 11.87 -14.48 -27.15
N LEU A 433 11.49 -15.33 -28.05
CA LEU A 433 10.18 -15.93 -28.11
C LEU A 433 10.23 -17.41 -27.70
N PHE A 434 9.19 -17.87 -27.03
CA PHE A 434 8.96 -19.29 -26.79
C PHE A 434 8.50 -19.96 -28.08
N TYR A 435 9.28 -20.92 -28.58
CA TYR A 435 9.06 -21.56 -29.88
C TYR A 435 8.81 -20.57 -31.03
N GLY A 436 9.48 -19.42 -31.01
CA GLY A 436 9.31 -18.39 -32.01
C GLY A 436 10.64 -17.74 -32.49
N GLY A 437 11.77 -18.17 -31.93
CA GLY A 437 13.08 -17.60 -32.23
C GLY A 437 13.22 -16.16 -31.74
N ILE A 438 13.78 -15.26 -32.55
CA ILE A 438 14.07 -13.87 -32.20
C ILE A 438 13.27 -12.91 -33.06
N ALA A 439 12.51 -12.00 -32.44
CA ALA A 439 11.93 -10.83 -33.07
C ALA A 439 12.79 -9.60 -32.75
N TYR A 440 13.29 -8.92 -33.79
CA TYR A 440 14.04 -7.69 -33.69
C TYR A 440 13.17 -6.51 -34.12
N TYR A 441 13.06 -5.50 -33.26
CA TYR A 441 12.37 -4.24 -33.58
C TYR A 441 13.36 -3.13 -33.84
N ASN A 442 13.21 -2.47 -34.98
CA ASN A 442 14.00 -1.28 -35.37
C ASN A 442 13.18 -0.02 -35.07
N PRO A 443 13.58 0.81 -34.08
CA PRO A 443 12.85 2.03 -33.73
C PRO A 443 12.78 3.07 -34.85
N LYS A 444 13.80 3.11 -35.71
CA LYS A 444 13.85 4.08 -36.82
C LYS A 444 12.81 3.77 -37.92
N SER A 445 12.65 2.50 -38.27
CA SER A 445 11.65 2.06 -39.25
C SER A 445 10.33 1.63 -38.63
N GLN A 446 10.25 1.59 -37.32
CA GLN A 446 9.08 1.11 -36.54
C GLN A 446 8.58 -0.28 -36.98
N SER A 447 9.50 -1.16 -37.36
CA SER A 447 9.17 -2.46 -37.92
C SER A 447 9.87 -3.60 -37.21
N PHE A 448 9.20 -4.77 -37.20
CA PHE A 448 9.77 -6.02 -36.72
C PHE A 448 10.42 -6.81 -37.87
N ARG A 449 11.53 -7.48 -37.55
CA ARG A 449 12.21 -8.46 -38.40
C ARG A 449 12.45 -9.72 -37.60
N GLN A 450 12.13 -10.88 -38.18
CA GLN A 450 12.49 -12.19 -37.65
C GLN A 450 13.95 -12.49 -38.00
N ILE A 451 14.77 -12.89 -37.03
CA ILE A 451 16.21 -13.14 -37.23
C ILE A 451 16.48 -14.60 -37.54
N PHE A 452 15.85 -15.55 -36.86
CA PHE A 452 16.03 -16.96 -37.15
C PHE A 452 15.22 -17.39 -38.38
N SER A 453 15.83 -18.21 -39.24
CA SER A 453 15.21 -18.85 -40.40
C SER A 453 14.06 -19.80 -40.01
N GLU A 454 13.29 -20.31 -40.97
CA GLU A 454 12.12 -21.13 -40.72
C GLU A 454 12.44 -22.47 -40.04
N ASP A 455 13.57 -23.09 -40.37
CA ASP A 455 14.09 -24.31 -39.76
C ASP A 455 14.41 -24.12 -38.26
N LYS A 456 14.80 -22.90 -37.85
CA LYS A 456 15.07 -22.51 -36.45
C LYS A 456 13.95 -21.71 -35.79
N SER A 457 12.77 -21.67 -36.41
CA SER A 457 11.61 -20.93 -35.89
C SER A 457 11.04 -21.53 -34.59
N ARG A 458 11.39 -22.78 -34.24
CA ARG A 458 10.96 -23.47 -33.03
C ARG A 458 11.97 -23.36 -31.89
N THR A 459 13.07 -22.63 -32.07
CA THR A 459 14.07 -22.40 -31.01
C THR A 459 13.46 -21.54 -29.91
N ASP A 460 13.60 -22.00 -28.68
CA ASP A 460 13.16 -21.30 -27.46
C ASP A 460 14.30 -20.39 -27.00
N VAL A 461 14.07 -19.06 -27.04
CA VAL A 461 15.08 -18.04 -26.69
C VAL A 461 14.81 -17.45 -25.33
N ARG A 462 15.77 -17.61 -24.40
CA ARG A 462 15.59 -17.31 -22.97
C ARG A 462 16.37 -16.13 -22.43
N SER A 463 17.48 -15.75 -23.09
CA SER A 463 18.29 -14.63 -22.64
C SER A 463 19.07 -13.98 -23.76
N PHE A 464 19.41 -12.70 -23.55
CA PHE A 464 20.31 -11.93 -24.39
C PHE A 464 21.37 -11.26 -23.53
N HIS A 465 22.58 -11.13 -24.08
CA HIS A 465 23.65 -10.33 -23.54
C HIS A 465 24.41 -9.66 -24.68
N GLU A 466 24.62 -8.34 -24.63
CA GLU A 466 25.47 -7.60 -25.59
C GLU A 466 26.89 -7.51 -25.04
N ASP A 467 27.87 -7.97 -25.82
CA ASP A 467 29.27 -7.86 -25.42
C ASP A 467 29.87 -6.48 -25.80
N LYS A 468 31.09 -6.22 -25.34
CA LYS A 468 31.81 -4.96 -25.59
C LYS A 468 32.09 -4.70 -27.10
N GLN A 469 32.09 -5.75 -27.91
CA GLN A 469 32.27 -5.69 -29.35
C GLN A 469 30.95 -5.44 -30.08
N GLY A 470 29.81 -5.36 -29.36
CA GLY A 470 28.48 -5.19 -29.90
C GLY A 470 27.88 -6.46 -30.51
N ASN A 471 28.39 -7.65 -30.17
CA ASN A 471 27.72 -8.89 -30.56
C ASN A 471 26.67 -9.28 -29.51
N ILE A 472 25.64 -9.96 -29.96
CA ILE A 472 24.56 -10.44 -29.08
C ILE A 472 24.75 -11.93 -28.80
N TRP A 473 24.99 -12.27 -27.57
CA TRP A 473 25.00 -13.63 -27.04
C TRP A 473 23.57 -14.04 -26.68
N VAL A 474 23.15 -15.20 -27.13
CA VAL A 474 21.76 -15.66 -27.01
C VAL A 474 21.71 -17.03 -26.38
N GLY A 475 21.12 -17.13 -25.19
CA GLY A 475 20.85 -18.41 -24.52
C GLY A 475 19.55 -19.02 -25.04
N THR A 476 19.63 -20.29 -25.44
CA THR A 476 18.50 -21.00 -26.07
C THR A 476 18.36 -22.45 -25.58
N SER A 477 17.24 -23.09 -25.95
CA SER A 477 17.06 -24.54 -25.76
C SER A 477 18.03 -25.43 -26.56
N GLU A 478 18.73 -24.85 -27.51
CA GLU A 478 19.68 -25.56 -28.40
C GLU A 478 21.15 -25.16 -28.14
N GLY A 479 21.44 -24.55 -27.00
CA GLY A 479 22.76 -24.01 -26.65
C GLY A 479 22.82 -22.49 -26.78
N VAL A 480 24.00 -21.97 -27.14
CA VAL A 480 24.28 -20.52 -27.21
C VAL A 480 24.57 -20.10 -28.63
N TYR A 481 23.91 -19.04 -29.08
CA TYR A 481 24.22 -18.39 -30.37
C TYR A 481 24.96 -17.07 -30.15
N LEU A 482 25.89 -16.76 -31.06
CA LEU A 482 26.53 -15.46 -31.20
C LEU A 482 26.03 -14.80 -32.45
N ILE A 483 25.44 -13.61 -32.33
CA ILE A 483 24.84 -12.87 -33.44
C ILE A 483 25.55 -11.53 -33.59
N ASP A 484 25.87 -11.17 -34.83
CA ASP A 484 26.36 -9.83 -35.17
C ASP A 484 25.24 -8.81 -35.06
N CYS A 485 25.45 -7.79 -34.22
CA CYS A 485 24.40 -6.79 -33.94
C CYS A 485 24.11 -5.92 -35.17
N ASP A 486 25.05 -5.71 -36.11
CA ASP A 486 24.83 -4.86 -37.29
C ASP A 486 24.10 -5.60 -38.40
N SER A 487 24.67 -6.70 -38.85
CA SER A 487 24.10 -7.51 -39.93
C SER A 487 22.88 -8.33 -39.53
N LYS A 488 22.70 -8.59 -38.21
CA LYS A 488 21.68 -9.50 -37.66
C LYS A 488 21.87 -10.93 -38.18
N THR A 489 23.12 -11.35 -38.40
CA THR A 489 23.48 -12.69 -38.84
C THR A 489 24.12 -13.52 -37.72
N ILE A 490 23.92 -14.83 -37.75
CA ILE A 490 24.55 -15.76 -36.80
C ILE A 490 26.03 -15.88 -37.16
N LYS A 491 26.92 -15.53 -36.20
CA LYS A 491 28.38 -15.70 -36.30
C LYS A 491 28.84 -17.08 -35.87
N ALA A 492 28.21 -17.60 -34.81
CA ALA A 492 28.53 -18.91 -34.25
C ALA A 492 27.35 -19.54 -33.54
N HIS A 493 27.38 -20.87 -33.45
CA HIS A 493 26.47 -21.67 -32.64
C HIS A 493 27.29 -22.64 -31.81
N TYR A 494 27.16 -22.55 -30.50
CA TYR A 494 27.84 -23.41 -29.54
C TYR A 494 26.82 -24.42 -28.99
N ASN A 495 26.87 -25.65 -29.52
CA ASN A 495 26.03 -26.73 -29.04
C ASN A 495 26.62 -27.26 -27.72
N LEU A 496 25.90 -27.08 -26.63
CA LEU A 496 26.31 -27.47 -25.28
C LEU A 496 25.55 -28.72 -24.87
N GLU A 497 25.85 -29.85 -25.47
CA GLU A 497 25.16 -31.15 -25.36
C GLU A 497 24.33 -31.33 -24.08
N ASN A 498 23.00 -31.54 -24.24
CA ASN A 498 22.00 -31.83 -23.21
C ASN A 498 21.71 -30.74 -22.16
N ASN A 499 22.15 -29.50 -22.38
CA ASN A 499 21.96 -28.43 -21.41
C ASN A 499 21.17 -27.25 -22.00
N LEU A 500 19.99 -26.99 -21.43
CA LEU A 500 19.19 -25.79 -21.75
C LEU A 500 19.90 -24.54 -21.22
N ALA A 501 20.46 -23.71 -22.08
CA ALA A 501 21.08 -22.44 -21.73
C ALA A 501 19.98 -21.42 -21.37
N ARG A 502 19.79 -21.19 -20.07
CA ARG A 502 18.78 -20.27 -19.55
C ARG A 502 19.24 -18.82 -19.52
N CYS A 503 20.52 -18.59 -19.24
CA CYS A 503 21.14 -17.28 -19.24
C CYS A 503 22.58 -17.38 -19.75
N VAL A 504 23.06 -16.30 -20.37
CA VAL A 504 24.43 -16.16 -20.84
C VAL A 504 24.94 -14.76 -20.51
N LEU A 505 26.22 -14.67 -20.16
CA LEU A 505 26.91 -13.43 -19.88
C LEU A 505 28.36 -13.54 -20.34
N LYS A 506 28.85 -12.58 -21.10
CA LYS A 506 30.26 -12.37 -21.37
C LYS A 506 30.74 -11.26 -20.45
N ASP A 507 31.62 -11.62 -19.51
CA ASP A 507 32.06 -10.68 -18.49
C ASP A 507 33.14 -9.69 -18.99
N SER A 508 33.54 -8.77 -18.13
CA SER A 508 34.50 -7.73 -18.47
C SER A 508 35.93 -8.24 -18.69
N GLU A 509 36.23 -9.48 -18.32
CA GLU A 509 37.51 -10.20 -18.58
C GLU A 509 37.37 -11.16 -19.77
N ASP A 510 36.36 -10.97 -20.63
CA ASP A 510 36.09 -11.74 -21.85
C ASP A 510 35.75 -13.23 -21.60
N GLN A 511 35.40 -13.63 -20.38
CA GLN A 511 34.95 -14.98 -20.06
C GLN A 511 33.47 -15.16 -20.35
N VAL A 512 33.07 -16.32 -20.89
CA VAL A 512 31.68 -16.62 -21.22
C VAL A 512 31.08 -17.54 -20.17
N TRP A 513 30.11 -17.02 -19.42
CA TRP A 513 29.35 -17.72 -18.41
C TRP A 513 28.00 -18.15 -18.94
N VAL A 514 27.63 -19.39 -18.72
CA VAL A 514 26.35 -19.96 -19.13
C VAL A 514 25.64 -20.57 -17.94
N GLY A 515 24.43 -20.11 -17.67
CA GLY A 515 23.59 -20.71 -16.64
C GLY A 515 22.62 -21.71 -17.25
N PHE A 516 22.56 -22.91 -16.72
CA PHE A 516 21.71 -24.00 -17.21
C PHE A 516 20.50 -24.24 -16.31
N PHE A 517 19.44 -24.77 -16.91
CA PHE A 517 18.32 -25.35 -16.17
C PHE A 517 18.63 -26.83 -15.89
N GLY A 518 19.07 -27.13 -14.65
CA GLY A 518 19.43 -28.49 -14.25
C GLY A 518 20.90 -28.87 -14.46
N GLY A 519 21.69 -28.07 -15.19
CA GLY A 519 23.11 -28.34 -15.49
C GLY A 519 24.10 -27.59 -14.60
N GLY A 520 23.65 -26.62 -13.82
CA GLY A 520 24.52 -25.74 -13.03
C GLY A 520 25.03 -24.52 -13.78
N LEU A 521 26.14 -23.95 -13.31
CA LEU A 521 26.83 -22.82 -13.93
C LEU A 521 28.03 -23.33 -14.73
N GLY A 522 28.15 -22.91 -15.98
CA GLY A 522 29.26 -23.22 -16.86
C GLY A 522 30.14 -22.01 -17.16
N LEU A 523 31.43 -22.19 -17.13
CA LEU A 523 32.41 -21.29 -17.70
C LEU A 523 32.90 -21.91 -19.02
N TYR A 524 32.54 -21.28 -20.14
CA TYR A 524 32.84 -21.76 -21.47
C TYR A 524 34.18 -21.20 -21.98
N ASP A 525 35.07 -22.08 -22.45
CA ASP A 525 36.29 -21.73 -23.15
C ASP A 525 36.07 -21.89 -24.67
N PRO A 526 35.99 -20.76 -25.45
CA PRO A 526 35.79 -20.83 -26.88
C PRO A 526 36.93 -21.44 -27.67
N GLN A 527 38.17 -21.37 -27.15
CA GLN A 527 39.36 -21.91 -27.81
C GLN A 527 39.45 -23.42 -27.69
N LEU A 528 39.18 -23.94 -26.50
CA LEU A 528 39.18 -25.36 -26.23
C LEU A 528 37.85 -26.04 -26.55
N GLN A 529 36.82 -25.26 -26.88
CA GLN A 529 35.44 -25.73 -27.05
C GLN A 529 34.95 -26.60 -25.86
N SER A 530 35.41 -26.25 -24.66
CA SER A 530 35.13 -26.98 -23.44
C SER A 530 34.41 -26.11 -22.42
N ILE A 531 33.71 -26.73 -21.49
CA ILE A 531 32.99 -26.05 -20.43
C ILE A 531 33.38 -26.60 -19.06
N GLN A 532 33.80 -25.71 -18.18
CA GLN A 532 33.99 -26.02 -16.76
C GLN A 532 32.67 -25.85 -16.04
N LEU A 533 32.17 -26.91 -15.40
CA LEU A 533 30.86 -26.88 -14.72
C LEU A 533 31.02 -26.72 -13.20
N PHE A 534 30.19 -25.81 -12.66
CA PHE A 534 29.94 -25.66 -11.24
C PHE A 534 28.51 -26.17 -10.97
N ASN A 535 28.39 -27.30 -10.30
CA ASN A 535 27.11 -27.95 -10.04
C ASN A 535 27.10 -28.58 -8.64
N VAL A 536 25.98 -29.21 -8.26
CA VAL A 536 25.81 -29.81 -6.93
C VAL A 536 26.87 -30.92 -6.67
N LEU A 537 27.32 -31.64 -7.68
CA LEU A 537 28.38 -32.65 -7.57
C LEU A 537 29.72 -32.00 -7.23
N ALA A 538 29.95 -30.77 -7.70
CA ALA A 538 31.11 -29.93 -7.37
C ALA A 538 30.83 -29.01 -6.14
N LYS A 539 29.84 -29.33 -5.30
CA LYS A 539 29.44 -28.58 -4.10
C LYS A 539 28.87 -27.17 -4.39
N PHE A 540 28.46 -26.86 -5.62
CA PHE A 540 27.76 -25.64 -5.93
C PHE A 540 26.32 -25.72 -5.39
N PRO A 541 25.69 -24.61 -4.93
CA PRO A 541 24.41 -24.66 -4.20
C PRO A 541 23.24 -25.24 -4.98
N SER A 542 23.24 -25.10 -6.32
CA SER A 542 22.11 -25.51 -7.15
C SER A 542 22.51 -25.84 -8.59
N ASN A 543 21.81 -26.77 -9.20
CA ASN A 543 21.93 -27.05 -10.63
C ASN A 543 21.03 -26.14 -11.50
N THR A 544 20.17 -25.34 -10.89
CA THR A 544 19.29 -24.40 -11.61
C THR A 544 19.82 -22.99 -11.46
N ILE A 545 20.24 -22.40 -12.60
CA ILE A 545 20.71 -21.02 -12.69
C ILE A 545 19.66 -20.20 -13.43
N ASN A 546 19.19 -19.12 -12.79
CA ASN A 546 18.09 -18.29 -13.30
C ASN A 546 18.57 -17.02 -13.97
N ALA A 547 19.62 -16.37 -13.44
CA ALA A 547 20.21 -15.16 -13.99
C ALA A 547 21.67 -15.01 -13.62
N LEU A 548 22.41 -14.26 -14.43
CA LEU A 548 23.80 -13.86 -14.24
C LEU A 548 23.89 -12.35 -14.30
N TYR A 549 24.72 -11.74 -13.46
CA TYR A 549 24.94 -10.31 -13.44
C TYR A 549 26.37 -9.97 -12.99
N GLU A 550 27.10 -9.19 -13.79
CA GLU A 550 28.35 -8.57 -13.39
C GLU A 550 28.04 -7.17 -12.87
N ASP A 551 28.44 -6.89 -11.63
CA ASP A 551 28.21 -5.58 -11.04
C ASP A 551 29.29 -4.55 -11.40
N SER A 552 29.06 -3.29 -11.02
CA SER A 552 29.99 -2.19 -11.25
C SER A 552 31.37 -2.37 -10.61
N ARG A 553 31.51 -3.30 -9.65
CA ARG A 553 32.76 -3.69 -8.96
C ARG A 553 33.40 -4.94 -9.52
N LYS A 554 32.94 -5.43 -10.67
CA LYS A 554 33.42 -6.63 -11.35
C LYS A 554 33.24 -7.92 -10.52
N ARG A 555 32.18 -8.00 -9.71
CA ARG A 555 31.78 -9.24 -9.04
C ARG A 555 30.74 -9.94 -9.91
N LEU A 556 30.84 -11.27 -10.00
CA LEU A 556 29.81 -12.05 -10.69
C LEU A 556 28.77 -12.53 -9.68
N TRP A 557 27.54 -12.16 -9.91
CA TRP A 557 26.38 -12.58 -9.16
C TRP A 557 25.58 -13.63 -9.93
N VAL A 558 25.22 -14.71 -9.24
CA VAL A 558 24.52 -15.85 -9.84
C VAL A 558 23.23 -16.11 -9.08
N ALA A 559 22.10 -15.93 -9.75
CA ALA A 559 20.77 -16.27 -9.23
C ALA A 559 20.55 -17.77 -9.35
N THR A 560 20.35 -18.45 -8.23
CA THR A 560 20.12 -19.89 -8.23
C THR A 560 18.78 -20.29 -7.60
N GLY A 561 18.40 -21.57 -7.74
CA GLY A 561 17.23 -22.14 -7.05
C GLY A 561 17.39 -22.21 -5.52
N GLU A 562 18.63 -22.17 -4.99
CA GLU A 562 18.92 -22.40 -3.57
C GLU A 562 19.77 -21.28 -2.93
N GLY A 563 19.73 -20.08 -3.48
CA GLY A 563 20.39 -18.89 -2.94
C GLY A 563 20.99 -18.00 -3.99
N LEU A 564 21.58 -16.88 -3.54
CA LEU A 564 22.35 -15.97 -4.36
C LEU A 564 23.84 -16.26 -4.16
N VAL A 565 24.55 -16.50 -5.25
CA VAL A 565 25.99 -16.74 -5.22
C VAL A 565 26.72 -15.50 -5.69
N CYS A 566 27.82 -15.14 -5.03
CA CYS A 566 28.69 -14.04 -5.41
C CYS A 566 30.13 -14.54 -5.53
N PHE A 567 30.71 -14.41 -6.70
CA PHE A 567 32.16 -14.51 -6.92
C PHE A 567 32.74 -13.09 -6.72
N PRO A 568 33.61 -12.88 -5.73
CA PRO A 568 34.12 -11.54 -5.39
C PRO A 568 35.07 -10.97 -6.45
N SER A 569 35.56 -11.82 -7.33
CA SER A 569 36.41 -11.48 -8.47
C SER A 569 36.10 -12.42 -9.65
N LEU A 570 36.21 -11.94 -10.88
CA LEU A 570 35.98 -12.74 -12.08
C LEU A 570 37.08 -13.82 -12.31
N THR A 571 38.25 -13.65 -11.68
CA THR A 571 39.37 -14.58 -11.80
C THR A 571 39.47 -15.56 -10.64
N ASP A 572 38.92 -15.21 -9.47
CA ASP A 572 38.86 -16.09 -8.30
C ASP A 572 37.64 -17.03 -8.41
N ARG A 573 37.86 -18.31 -8.16
CA ARG A 573 36.77 -19.32 -8.20
C ARG A 573 36.14 -19.57 -6.83
N ASN A 574 36.62 -18.90 -5.78
CA ASN A 574 35.93 -18.88 -4.50
C ASN A 574 34.66 -18.04 -4.59
N TYR A 575 33.59 -18.48 -3.92
CA TYR A 575 32.33 -17.79 -3.93
C TYR A 575 31.69 -17.79 -2.54
N LYS A 576 30.83 -16.79 -2.31
CA LYS A 576 29.99 -16.68 -1.12
C LYS A 576 28.54 -16.98 -1.49
N VAL A 577 27.82 -17.67 -0.62
CA VAL A 577 26.40 -18.00 -0.80
C VAL A 577 25.57 -17.22 0.21
N TYR A 578 24.54 -16.53 -0.28
CA TYR A 578 23.57 -15.85 0.55
C TYR A 578 22.25 -16.63 0.51
N GLN A 579 21.69 -16.89 1.69
CA GLN A 579 20.43 -17.62 1.89
C GLN A 579 19.51 -16.86 2.86
N ARG A 580 18.49 -17.51 3.41
CA ARG A 580 17.54 -16.86 4.34
C ARG A 580 18.20 -16.31 5.59
N GLU A 581 19.21 -17.00 6.10
CA GLU A 581 20.02 -16.62 7.26
C GLU A 581 20.77 -15.32 7.02
N SER A 582 21.11 -15.04 5.76
CA SER A 582 21.71 -13.77 5.32
C SER A 582 20.66 -12.64 5.12
N GLY A 583 19.38 -12.90 5.36
CA GLY A 583 18.30 -11.91 5.23
C GLY A 583 17.51 -11.93 3.92
N LEU A 584 17.75 -12.88 3.01
CA LEU A 584 16.94 -13.05 1.80
C LEU A 584 15.47 -13.39 2.11
N ALA A 585 14.55 -12.81 1.35
CA ALA A 585 13.12 -13.10 1.48
C ALA A 585 12.78 -14.55 1.12
N ASN A 586 13.51 -15.12 0.16
CA ASN A 586 13.43 -16.53 -0.25
C ASN A 586 14.72 -16.95 -0.96
N THR A 587 15.05 -18.24 -0.93
CA THR A 587 16.27 -18.77 -1.57
C THR A 587 16.15 -18.96 -3.08
N HIS A 588 14.94 -19.05 -3.63
CA HIS A 588 14.76 -19.17 -5.08
C HIS A 588 14.82 -17.78 -5.74
N ILE A 589 16.00 -17.45 -6.28
CA ILE A 589 16.27 -16.13 -6.89
C ILE A 589 15.90 -16.18 -8.38
N GLN A 590 15.18 -15.17 -8.86
CA GLN A 590 14.71 -15.11 -10.25
C GLN A 590 15.52 -14.14 -11.12
N ALA A 591 15.85 -12.96 -10.58
CA ALA A 591 16.57 -11.93 -11.32
C ALA A 591 17.45 -11.10 -10.37
N ILE A 592 18.49 -10.47 -10.94
CA ILE A 592 19.45 -9.63 -10.25
C ILE A 592 19.54 -8.29 -10.99
N GLY A 593 19.74 -7.22 -10.25
CA GLY A 593 20.03 -5.89 -10.79
C GLY A 593 20.80 -5.06 -9.78
N GLU A 594 21.46 -4.01 -10.25
CA GLU A 594 22.21 -3.05 -9.45
C GLU A 594 21.58 -1.66 -9.59
N ASP A 595 21.44 -0.94 -8.48
CA ASP A 595 21.01 0.46 -8.50
C ASP A 595 22.20 1.42 -8.66
N LYS A 596 21.92 2.71 -8.84
CA LYS A 596 22.95 3.75 -9.00
C LYS A 596 23.87 3.93 -7.77
N ALA A 597 23.45 3.45 -6.63
CA ALA A 597 24.23 3.49 -5.39
C ALA A 597 25.11 2.24 -5.21
N GLY A 598 25.07 1.29 -6.16
CA GLY A 598 25.82 0.03 -6.12
C GLY A 598 25.17 -1.04 -5.23
N ASN A 599 23.90 -0.87 -4.83
CA ASN A 599 23.20 -1.90 -4.10
C ASN A 599 22.69 -2.98 -5.05
N ILE A 600 22.75 -4.25 -4.62
CA ILE A 600 22.28 -5.38 -5.41
C ILE A 600 20.85 -5.73 -5.04
N TRP A 601 19.98 -5.68 -6.03
CA TRP A 601 18.57 -6.02 -5.91
C TRP A 601 18.30 -7.40 -6.50
N VAL A 602 17.59 -8.22 -5.76
CA VAL A 602 17.21 -9.56 -6.23
C VAL A 602 15.70 -9.78 -6.06
N SER A 603 15.08 -10.32 -7.11
CA SER A 603 13.71 -10.79 -7.04
C SER A 603 13.68 -12.27 -6.69
N THR A 604 12.73 -12.66 -5.84
CA THR A 604 12.57 -14.03 -5.35
C THR A 604 11.13 -14.48 -5.48
N ASN A 605 10.84 -15.77 -5.27
CA ASN A 605 9.48 -16.28 -5.25
C ASN A 605 8.60 -15.68 -4.12
N LYS A 606 9.19 -14.99 -3.12
CA LYS A 606 8.46 -14.38 -1.99
C LYS A 606 8.76 -12.89 -1.81
N GLY A 607 9.12 -12.18 -2.88
CA GLY A 607 9.36 -10.75 -2.84
C GLY A 607 10.74 -10.34 -3.31
N ILE A 608 11.12 -9.10 -2.98
CA ILE A 608 12.37 -8.48 -3.41
C ILE A 608 13.27 -8.27 -2.18
N SER A 609 14.56 -8.52 -2.32
CA SER A 609 15.58 -8.22 -1.31
C SER A 609 16.63 -7.28 -1.89
N CYS A 610 17.12 -6.36 -1.05
CA CYS A 610 18.20 -5.45 -1.39
C CYS A 610 19.40 -5.72 -0.48
N LEU A 611 20.57 -6.01 -1.07
CA LEU A 611 21.84 -6.06 -0.39
C LEU A 611 22.47 -4.67 -0.44
N VAL A 612 22.55 -4.03 0.73
CA VAL A 612 23.27 -2.77 0.88
C VAL A 612 24.73 -3.06 1.08
N ASP A 613 25.52 -2.69 0.11
CA ASP A 613 26.90 -3.13 -0.04
C ASP A 613 27.86 -2.73 1.10
N SER A 614 27.62 -1.59 1.76
CA SER A 614 28.50 -1.11 2.85
C SER A 614 28.50 -1.99 4.13
N LYS A 615 27.57 -2.94 4.25
CA LYS A 615 27.39 -3.77 5.47
C LYS A 615 27.36 -5.28 5.21
N ASP A 616 27.43 -5.71 3.95
CA ASP A 616 27.28 -7.12 3.54
C ASP A 616 26.03 -7.83 4.13
N ILE A 617 24.98 -7.05 4.38
CA ILE A 617 23.73 -7.47 5.04
C ILE A 617 22.54 -7.01 4.18
N PHE A 618 21.56 -7.89 3.99
CA PHE A 618 20.28 -7.49 3.40
C PHE A 618 19.47 -6.63 4.39
N SER A 619 19.45 -5.32 4.18
CA SER A 619 18.87 -4.34 5.12
C SER A 619 17.36 -4.15 4.97
N ARG A 620 16.73 -4.60 3.88
CA ARG A 620 15.27 -4.45 3.67
C ARG A 620 14.66 -5.70 3.06
N LYS A 621 13.78 -6.35 3.81
CA LYS A 621 12.85 -7.36 3.29
C LYS A 621 11.63 -6.64 2.74
N LEU A 622 11.62 -6.33 1.44
CA LEU A 622 10.45 -5.78 0.76
C LEU A 622 9.56 -6.94 0.31
N TYR A 623 8.54 -7.24 1.11
CA TYR A 623 7.55 -8.24 0.76
C TYR A 623 6.62 -7.68 -0.31
N CYS A 624 6.68 -8.20 -1.54
CA CYS A 624 5.58 -8.08 -2.48
C CYS A 624 4.56 -9.17 -2.16
N ARG A 625 3.46 -8.82 -1.48
CA ARG A 625 2.29 -9.69 -1.43
C ARG A 625 1.62 -9.66 -2.80
N ASN A 626 1.71 -10.76 -3.54
CA ASN A 626 0.72 -11.06 -4.55
C ASN A 626 -0.51 -11.63 -3.84
N ALA A 627 -1.61 -10.92 -3.86
CA ALA A 627 -2.91 -11.53 -3.69
C ALA A 627 -3.12 -12.51 -4.84
N ASN A 628 -3.33 -13.77 -4.52
CA ASN A 628 -3.61 -14.95 -5.33
C ASN A 628 -2.42 -15.92 -5.45
N HIS A 629 -2.41 -16.87 -4.52
CA HIS A 629 -1.68 -18.13 -4.66
C HIS A 629 -2.30 -18.97 -5.79
N HIS A 630 -1.65 -18.93 -6.97
CA HIS A 630 -1.61 -20.09 -7.84
C HIS A 630 -0.15 -20.54 -7.93
N PRO A 631 0.15 -21.85 -7.84
CA PRO A 631 1.52 -22.38 -7.70
C PRO A 631 2.42 -22.19 -8.92
N HIS A 632 1.98 -21.50 -9.97
CA HIS A 632 2.70 -21.33 -11.24
C HIS A 632 2.90 -19.88 -11.72
N SER A 633 2.68 -18.85 -10.88
CA SER A 633 2.91 -17.46 -11.30
C SER A 633 4.33 -17.00 -10.99
N SER A 634 5.10 -16.70 -12.02
CA SER A 634 6.39 -16.03 -11.94
C SER A 634 6.24 -14.62 -11.32
N PRO A 635 7.14 -14.16 -10.45
CA PRO A 635 7.03 -12.85 -9.81
C PRO A 635 7.27 -11.72 -10.83
N THR A 636 6.44 -10.70 -10.76
CA THR A 636 6.53 -9.50 -11.58
C THR A 636 7.77 -8.68 -11.18
N LEU A 637 8.65 -8.38 -12.13
CA LEU A 637 9.82 -7.52 -11.91
C LEU A 637 9.36 -6.09 -11.61
N LYS A 638 9.86 -5.49 -10.54
CA LYS A 638 9.66 -4.08 -10.20
C LYS A 638 10.97 -3.34 -10.39
N LEU A 639 10.98 -2.32 -11.21
CA LEU A 639 12.15 -1.47 -11.44
C LEU A 639 12.12 -0.26 -10.49
N PRO A 640 13.27 0.20 -9.97
CA PRO A 640 13.32 1.41 -9.15
C PRO A 640 12.95 2.64 -10.00
N THR A 641 12.09 3.49 -9.46
CA THR A 641 11.76 4.80 -10.05
C THR A 641 12.92 5.78 -9.84
N ARG A 642 13.13 6.64 -10.81
CA ARG A 642 14.15 7.73 -10.78
C ARG A 642 13.85 8.76 -9.71
#